data_f9b11db656844fe38457d0a74e30899a
#
_entry.id   f9b11db656844fe38457d0a74e30899a
#
_cell.length_a   1.000
_cell.length_b   1.000
_cell.length_c   1.000
_cell.angle_alpha   90.00
_cell.angle_beta   90.00
_cell.angle_gamma   90.00
#
_symmetry.space_group_name_H-M   'P 1'
#
loop_
_entity.id
_entity.type
_entity.pdbx_description
1 polymer ?
#
loop_
_entity_poly.entity_id
_entity_poly.type
_entity_poly.pdbx_seq_one_letter_code
_entity_poly.pdbx_strand_id
1 'polypeptide(L)'
;DAAVRRRLLPGLADGSLTAAVALGAAVTTERAPDGAIIWRGDVRPVLGLPAADVVLVPLSSSSDWCLLVRSAFGDALTAEALPALDPTRSLGALHFAGGELRVPVAEQILIPDETVRSLALVLTAAESAGLARWCLDTASDYAKVRVQFGRPIGQFQAVKHALADMLVAVEQCAAVAWDAAAAWSEPGDAPGAESESDDAADRHLSARIAGAVALPGAAHCAKKCIQILGGIGFTWEHDAHLYLKRAMSNLQLVAGGDVGGIEFAVAGRALDGARRNLRADLPEEAESLRVAVRKVVAEVAAVGADDPSGLTQRAELVEAGLIMPHWPPPWGRGASPLEQLVIDEEMAAAGVPRPHLAVGAWALPTIIAHGTEEQQERWVRPTLLGRLSWCQLFSEPGAGSDLAALSTKAERIEGGYVLNGQKVWTSLAKTADFGICLARTDPDASKHAGITYFIVDMHTEGIDIRPLRELTGAAMFNEVFFNDVFVPDDAVIGTPGDGWRIGRTTLANERVSMSSGASFGNGVESLIRTMARRSERGDALPASLEARLGHLIAEAQSVALLGHRATLRTLSGVDPGSGSSVRKLLGVEHEQRVQEMGMALYGADGAVLDGKAQRWEEGFLSTRCLTIAGGTSEVQRNVIAERILGQPRDPEPGS
;
A
#
# COMPACT_ATOMS: atom_id res chain seq x y z
N ASP A 1 -4.32 37.08 -11.13
CA ASP A 1 -4.04 38.53 -11.35
C ASP A 1 -3.23 39.08 -10.17
N ALA A 2 -2.10 39.78 -10.47
CA ALA A 2 -1.21 40.35 -9.46
C ALA A 2 -1.88 41.46 -8.63
N ALA A 3 -2.84 42.19 -9.17
CA ALA A 3 -3.59 43.23 -8.46
C ALA A 3 -4.53 42.60 -7.41
N VAL A 4 -5.21 41.51 -7.77
CA VAL A 4 -6.09 40.77 -6.85
C VAL A 4 -5.28 40.16 -5.70
N ARG A 5 -4.13 39.56 -5.99
CA ARG A 5 -3.23 39.00 -4.95
C ARG A 5 -2.79 40.06 -3.97
N ARG A 6 -2.34 41.21 -4.45
CA ARG A 6 -1.94 42.35 -3.58
C ARG A 6 -3.09 42.88 -2.73
N ARG A 7 -4.32 42.84 -3.23
CA ARG A 7 -5.52 43.34 -2.53
C ARG A 7 -6.00 42.37 -1.44
N LEU A 8 -5.99 41.07 -1.69
CA LEU A 8 -6.66 40.08 -0.83
C LEU A 8 -5.70 39.28 0.05
N LEU A 9 -4.52 38.87 -0.49
CA LEU A 9 -3.65 37.96 0.24
C LEU A 9 -3.14 38.48 1.58
N PRO A 10 -2.76 39.77 1.76
CA PRO A 10 -2.34 40.25 3.07
C PRO A 10 -3.42 40.07 4.14
N GLY A 11 -4.67 40.46 3.85
CA GLY A 11 -5.77 40.35 4.79
C GLY A 11 -6.20 38.91 5.06
N LEU A 12 -6.11 38.02 4.07
CA LEU A 12 -6.33 36.60 4.27
C LEU A 12 -5.22 35.93 5.10
N ALA A 13 -3.98 36.39 4.94
CA ALA A 13 -2.83 35.85 5.67
C ALA A 13 -2.78 36.30 7.14
N ASP A 14 -3.17 37.54 7.45
CA ASP A 14 -3.21 38.06 8.82
C ASP A 14 -4.57 37.84 9.52
N GLY A 15 -5.56 37.29 8.81
CA GLY A 15 -6.89 37.00 9.33
C GLY A 15 -7.82 38.23 9.43
N SER A 16 -7.44 39.40 8.92
CA SER A 16 -8.33 40.58 8.83
C SER A 16 -9.40 40.44 7.75
N LEU A 17 -9.19 39.51 6.79
CA LEU A 17 -10.20 39.02 5.84
C LEU A 17 -10.43 37.54 6.06
N THR A 18 -11.69 37.12 5.99
CA THR A 18 -12.09 35.72 6.09
C THR A 18 -12.72 35.21 4.79
N ALA A 19 -12.55 33.92 4.49
CA ALA A 19 -13.01 33.33 3.26
C ALA A 19 -14.00 32.18 3.50
N ALA A 20 -14.93 32.02 2.58
CA ALA A 20 -15.88 30.90 2.51
C ALA A 20 -15.80 30.22 1.15
N VAL A 21 -16.18 28.95 1.10
CA VAL A 21 -16.16 28.15 -0.13
C VAL A 21 -17.41 27.29 -0.28
N ALA A 22 -17.99 27.32 -1.46
CA ALA A 22 -19.24 26.62 -1.79
C ALA A 22 -18.96 25.26 -2.47
N LEU A 23 -18.29 24.33 -1.78
CA LEU A 23 -17.80 23.06 -2.36
C LEU A 23 -18.94 22.14 -2.87
N GLY A 24 -20.06 22.08 -2.14
CA GLY A 24 -21.21 21.23 -2.47
C GLY A 24 -22.39 21.98 -3.10
N ALA A 25 -22.20 23.25 -3.44
CA ALA A 25 -23.28 24.09 -3.97
C ALA A 25 -23.25 24.11 -5.50
N ALA A 26 -24.45 24.23 -6.08
CA ALA A 26 -24.63 24.57 -7.49
C ALA A 26 -25.50 25.81 -7.61
N VAL A 27 -25.07 26.77 -8.42
CA VAL A 27 -25.87 27.96 -8.75
C VAL A 27 -25.96 28.07 -10.26
N THR A 28 -27.14 28.40 -10.76
CA THR A 28 -27.31 28.63 -12.19
C THR A 28 -26.65 29.96 -12.58
N THR A 29 -25.75 29.92 -13.55
CA THR A 29 -25.04 31.11 -14.05
C THR A 29 -25.26 31.25 -15.56
N GLU A 30 -25.41 32.50 -16.01
CA GLU A 30 -25.55 32.85 -17.41
C GLU A 30 -24.66 34.06 -17.73
N ARG A 31 -23.98 34.05 -18.87
CA ARG A 31 -23.18 35.21 -19.32
C ARG A 31 -24.06 36.16 -20.12
N ALA A 32 -24.17 37.39 -19.66
CA ALA A 32 -24.87 38.45 -20.38
C ALA A 32 -24.06 38.98 -21.58
N PRO A 33 -24.71 39.66 -22.56
CA PRO A 33 -24.01 40.17 -23.74
C PRO A 33 -22.89 41.16 -23.45
N ASP A 34 -22.94 41.88 -22.35
CA ASP A 34 -21.89 42.83 -21.88
C ASP A 34 -20.77 42.13 -21.06
N GLY A 35 -20.79 40.79 -21.03
CA GLY A 35 -19.79 39.97 -20.31
C GLY A 35 -20.02 39.81 -18.83
N ALA A 36 -21.04 40.45 -18.22
CA ALA A 36 -21.41 40.20 -16.83
C ALA A 36 -21.91 38.77 -16.63
N ILE A 37 -21.78 38.23 -15.45
CA ILE A 37 -22.36 36.90 -15.08
C ILE A 37 -23.59 37.15 -14.22
N ILE A 38 -24.72 36.58 -14.64
CA ILE A 38 -25.99 36.61 -13.90
C ILE A 38 -26.11 35.30 -13.14
N TRP A 39 -26.30 35.37 -11.84
CA TRP A 39 -26.45 34.25 -10.93
C TRP A 39 -27.90 34.17 -10.46
N ARG A 40 -28.51 32.97 -10.48
CA ARG A 40 -29.89 32.74 -10.06
C ARG A 40 -29.98 31.56 -9.09
N GLY A 41 -30.83 31.73 -8.08
CA GLY A 41 -31.06 30.76 -7.02
C GLY A 41 -30.21 31.03 -5.77
N ASP A 42 -30.24 30.09 -4.85
CA ASP A 42 -29.47 30.16 -3.60
C ASP A 42 -28.18 29.34 -3.70
N VAL A 43 -27.09 29.82 -3.09
CA VAL A 43 -25.86 29.06 -2.99
C VAL A 43 -25.78 28.43 -1.61
N ARG A 44 -25.95 27.11 -1.53
CA ARG A 44 -25.92 26.36 -0.25
C ARG A 44 -25.55 24.88 -0.43
N PRO A 45 -24.86 24.27 0.56
CA PRO A 45 -24.25 24.91 1.72
C PRO A 45 -22.93 25.60 1.35
N VAL A 46 -22.56 26.64 2.07
CA VAL A 46 -21.28 27.35 1.94
C VAL A 46 -20.51 27.22 3.24
N LEU A 47 -19.32 26.64 3.16
CA LEU A 47 -18.42 26.44 4.30
C LEU A 47 -17.74 27.77 4.66
N GLY A 48 -17.78 28.18 5.93
CA GLY A 48 -17.18 29.39 6.44
C GLY A 48 -18.11 30.59 6.54
N LEU A 49 -19.35 30.51 6.00
CA LEU A 49 -20.37 31.54 6.18
C LEU A 49 -21.00 31.46 7.60
N PRO A 50 -21.54 32.61 8.13
CA PRO A 50 -21.79 33.91 7.50
C PRO A 50 -20.70 34.94 7.66
N ALA A 51 -19.64 34.68 8.41
CA ALA A 51 -18.64 35.73 8.78
C ALA A 51 -17.66 36.09 7.65
N ALA A 52 -17.66 35.37 6.53
CA ALA A 52 -16.67 35.55 5.46
C ALA A 52 -16.84 36.86 4.69
N ASP A 53 -15.71 37.52 4.43
CA ASP A 53 -15.61 38.74 3.60
C ASP A 53 -15.56 38.41 2.11
N VAL A 54 -15.00 37.27 1.77
CA VAL A 54 -14.91 36.74 0.39
C VAL A 54 -15.51 35.35 0.29
N VAL A 55 -16.14 35.03 -0.84
CA VAL A 55 -16.78 33.73 -1.06
C VAL A 55 -16.38 33.18 -2.42
N LEU A 56 -15.93 31.95 -2.46
CA LEU A 56 -15.59 31.22 -3.68
C LEU A 56 -16.73 30.28 -4.07
N VAL A 57 -17.27 30.46 -5.27
CA VAL A 57 -18.49 29.77 -5.74
C VAL A 57 -18.29 29.21 -7.16
N PRO A 58 -18.68 27.94 -7.45
CA PRO A 58 -18.56 27.38 -8.80
C PRO A 58 -19.57 27.99 -9.77
N LEU A 59 -19.15 28.16 -11.05
CA LEU A 59 -20.00 28.62 -12.13
C LEU A 59 -20.58 27.43 -12.91
N SER A 60 -21.87 27.42 -13.15
CA SER A 60 -22.50 26.38 -14.00
C SER A 60 -22.29 26.64 -15.50
N SER A 61 -21.93 27.87 -15.87
CA SER A 61 -21.71 28.29 -17.27
C SER A 61 -20.30 28.09 -17.79
N SER A 62 -19.34 27.73 -16.93
CA SER A 62 -17.95 27.44 -17.29
C SER A 62 -17.30 26.51 -16.27
N SER A 63 -16.12 25.99 -16.59
CA SER A 63 -15.30 25.18 -15.66
C SER A 63 -14.49 26.06 -14.70
N ASP A 64 -15.04 27.19 -14.26
CA ASP A 64 -14.37 28.13 -13.36
C ASP A 64 -15.15 28.32 -12.07
N TRP A 65 -14.45 28.84 -11.08
CA TRP A 65 -15.02 29.39 -9.86
C TRP A 65 -14.87 30.89 -9.86
N CYS A 66 -15.84 31.57 -9.30
CA CYS A 66 -15.77 33.02 -9.14
C CYS A 66 -15.59 33.36 -7.66
N LEU A 67 -14.56 34.16 -7.34
CA LEU A 67 -14.36 34.72 -6.03
C LEU A 67 -15.11 36.06 -5.96
N LEU A 68 -16.08 36.15 -5.06
CA LEU A 68 -16.87 37.36 -4.78
C LEU A 68 -16.35 38.03 -3.52
N VAL A 69 -16.10 39.35 -3.63
CA VAL A 69 -15.86 40.20 -2.47
C VAL A 69 -17.20 40.78 -2.03
N ARG A 70 -17.74 40.29 -0.89
CA ARG A 70 -19.12 40.58 -0.48
C ARG A 70 -19.42 42.06 -0.35
N SER A 71 -18.49 42.87 0.16
CA SER A 71 -18.66 44.34 0.31
C SER A 71 -18.92 45.06 -1.02
N ALA A 72 -18.54 44.48 -2.18
CA ALA A 72 -18.81 45.08 -3.49
C ALA A 72 -20.29 44.99 -3.89
N PHE A 73 -21.08 44.14 -3.25
CA PHE A 73 -22.48 43.88 -3.61
C PHE A 73 -23.49 44.42 -2.57
N GLY A 74 -23.04 44.84 -1.39
CA GLY A 74 -23.90 45.36 -0.33
C GLY A 74 -25.11 44.47 -0.05
N ASP A 75 -26.30 45.04 0.03
CA ASP A 75 -27.56 44.36 0.33
C ASP A 75 -28.03 43.41 -0.81
N ALA A 76 -27.40 43.48 -1.99
CA ALA A 76 -27.73 42.55 -3.08
C ALA A 76 -27.26 41.11 -2.81
N LEU A 77 -26.31 40.93 -1.87
CA LEU A 77 -25.75 39.65 -1.47
C LEU A 77 -25.79 39.47 0.04
N THR A 78 -26.74 38.70 0.54
CA THR A 78 -26.92 38.43 1.96
C THR A 78 -26.50 37.03 2.34
N ALA A 79 -26.13 36.81 3.60
CA ALA A 79 -25.70 35.52 4.12
C ALA A 79 -26.55 35.12 5.33
N GLU A 80 -27.03 33.91 5.34
CA GLU A 80 -27.78 33.29 6.43
C GLU A 80 -26.97 32.14 7.04
N ALA A 81 -26.97 32.02 8.37
CA ALA A 81 -26.36 30.90 9.07
C ALA A 81 -27.23 29.65 8.97
N LEU A 82 -26.64 28.50 8.64
CA LEU A 82 -27.31 27.21 8.62
C LEU A 82 -26.86 26.33 9.79
N PRO A 83 -27.76 25.53 10.39
CA PRO A 83 -27.38 24.49 11.34
C PRO A 83 -26.43 23.48 10.71
N ALA A 84 -25.26 23.28 11.30
CA ALA A 84 -24.27 22.34 10.79
C ALA A 84 -24.34 20.99 11.50
N LEU A 85 -24.16 19.88 10.77
CA LEU A 85 -23.94 18.55 11.33
C LEU A 85 -22.72 18.53 12.25
N ASP A 86 -21.62 19.16 11.78
CA ASP A 86 -20.42 19.39 12.57
C ASP A 86 -20.51 20.77 13.24
N PRO A 87 -20.74 20.83 14.57
CA PRO A 87 -20.92 22.08 15.29
C PRO A 87 -19.63 22.90 15.40
N THR A 88 -18.50 22.35 15.02
CA THR A 88 -17.19 23.01 15.06
C THR A 88 -16.87 23.78 13.76
N ARG A 89 -17.78 23.77 12.78
CA ARG A 89 -17.71 24.52 11.51
C ARG A 89 -18.97 25.31 11.25
N SER A 90 -18.82 26.54 10.78
CA SER A 90 -19.93 27.36 10.34
C SER A 90 -20.34 26.99 8.91
N LEU A 91 -21.63 26.84 8.69
CA LEU A 91 -22.24 26.69 7.36
C LEU A 91 -23.23 27.83 7.14
N GLY A 92 -23.44 28.22 5.91
CA GLY A 92 -24.43 29.21 5.56
C GLY A 92 -25.01 29.06 4.17
N ALA A 93 -25.95 29.95 3.84
CA ALA A 93 -26.49 30.14 2.51
C ALA A 93 -26.26 31.57 2.05
N LEU A 94 -26.00 31.77 0.77
CA LEU A 94 -26.01 33.06 0.11
C LEU A 94 -27.34 33.26 -0.60
N HIS A 95 -27.94 34.42 -0.40
CA HIS A 95 -29.20 34.81 -1.03
C HIS A 95 -28.97 36.05 -1.87
N PHE A 96 -29.60 36.12 -3.01
CA PHE A 96 -29.55 37.24 -3.95
C PHE A 96 -30.84 38.05 -3.87
N ALA A 97 -30.72 39.35 -3.69
CA ALA A 97 -31.88 40.26 -3.63
C ALA A 97 -32.64 40.18 -4.98
N GLY A 98 -33.96 39.93 -4.90
CA GLY A 98 -34.76 39.74 -6.09
C GLY A 98 -34.55 38.41 -6.82
N GLY A 99 -33.78 37.48 -6.22
CA GLY A 99 -33.56 36.13 -6.79
C GLY A 99 -32.44 36.04 -7.82
N GLU A 100 -31.77 37.15 -8.11
CA GLU A 100 -30.59 37.14 -9.02
C GLU A 100 -29.50 38.11 -8.56
N LEU A 101 -28.24 37.77 -8.88
CA LEU A 101 -27.09 38.65 -8.68
C LEU A 101 -26.36 38.89 -10.01
N ARG A 102 -26.16 40.15 -10.36
CA ARG A 102 -25.37 40.50 -11.53
C ARG A 102 -23.93 40.81 -11.10
N VAL A 103 -22.97 40.05 -11.59
CA VAL A 103 -21.54 40.21 -11.33
C VAL A 103 -20.87 40.89 -12.54
N PRO A 104 -20.52 42.18 -12.47
CA PRO A 104 -19.85 42.87 -13.56
C PRO A 104 -18.48 42.29 -13.87
N VAL A 105 -17.98 42.49 -15.11
CA VAL A 105 -16.66 41.98 -15.56
C VAL A 105 -15.53 42.43 -14.61
N ALA A 106 -15.60 43.65 -14.09
CA ALA A 106 -14.60 44.19 -13.17
C ALA A 106 -14.51 43.48 -11.82
N GLU A 107 -15.59 42.79 -11.39
CA GLU A 107 -15.66 42.05 -10.13
C GLU A 107 -15.49 40.50 -10.34
N GLN A 108 -15.25 40.06 -11.57
CA GLN A 108 -15.03 38.63 -11.87
C GLN A 108 -13.58 38.26 -11.58
N ILE A 109 -13.35 37.52 -10.51
CA ILE A 109 -12.07 36.89 -10.19
C ILE A 109 -12.25 35.38 -10.42
N LEU A 110 -11.83 34.90 -11.59
CA LEU A 110 -12.01 33.52 -12.00
C LEU A 110 -10.82 32.65 -11.58
N ILE A 111 -11.12 31.45 -11.09
CA ILE A 111 -10.14 30.45 -10.68
C ILE A 111 -10.56 29.10 -11.30
N PRO A 112 -9.65 28.35 -11.94
CA PRO A 112 -9.98 27.06 -12.53
C PRO A 112 -10.57 26.07 -11.51
N ASP A 113 -11.65 25.35 -11.91
CA ASP A 113 -12.34 24.36 -11.08
C ASP A 113 -11.37 23.30 -10.55
N GLU A 114 -10.52 22.80 -11.43
CA GLU A 114 -9.57 21.76 -11.07
C GLU A 114 -8.61 22.17 -9.94
N THR A 115 -8.14 23.42 -9.94
CA THR A 115 -7.28 23.97 -8.88
C THR A 115 -8.02 24.01 -7.55
N VAL A 116 -9.25 24.54 -7.53
CA VAL A 116 -10.05 24.68 -6.31
C VAL A 116 -10.38 23.33 -5.71
N ARG A 117 -10.87 22.39 -6.54
CA ARG A 117 -11.21 21.03 -6.08
C ARG A 117 -9.99 20.26 -5.60
N SER A 118 -8.88 20.34 -6.31
CA SER A 118 -7.65 19.65 -5.88
C SER A 118 -7.12 20.19 -4.56
N LEU A 119 -7.07 21.51 -4.36
CA LEU A 119 -6.67 22.09 -3.07
C LEU A 119 -7.64 21.69 -1.95
N ALA A 120 -8.95 21.68 -2.22
CA ALA A 120 -9.94 21.20 -1.25
C ALA A 120 -9.68 19.74 -0.87
N LEU A 121 -9.35 18.87 -1.84
CA LEU A 121 -9.02 17.46 -1.61
C LEU A 121 -7.73 17.29 -0.80
N VAL A 122 -6.66 18.04 -1.13
CA VAL A 122 -5.39 17.99 -0.38
C VAL A 122 -5.59 18.38 1.08
N LEU A 123 -6.26 19.53 1.33
CA LEU A 123 -6.48 20.03 2.68
C LEU A 123 -7.39 19.11 3.51
N THR A 124 -8.47 18.61 2.90
CA THR A 124 -9.37 17.69 3.60
C THR A 124 -8.79 16.29 3.78
N ALA A 125 -7.91 15.82 2.88
CA ALA A 125 -7.17 14.57 3.06
C ALA A 125 -6.18 14.67 4.23
N ALA A 126 -5.46 15.80 4.37
CA ALA A 126 -4.57 16.03 5.49
C ALA A 126 -5.33 16.07 6.84
N GLU A 127 -6.47 16.77 6.90
CA GLU A 127 -7.35 16.76 8.07
C GLU A 127 -7.88 15.36 8.36
N SER A 128 -8.33 14.63 7.33
CA SER A 128 -8.84 13.26 7.45
C SER A 128 -7.81 12.28 8.00
N ALA A 129 -6.53 12.43 7.61
CA ALA A 129 -5.44 11.62 8.15
C ALA A 129 -5.24 11.84 9.66
N GLY A 130 -5.26 13.11 10.12
CA GLY A 130 -5.21 13.45 11.54
C GLY A 130 -6.40 12.93 12.33
N LEU A 131 -7.59 13.04 11.75
CA LEU A 131 -8.85 12.56 12.33
C LEU A 131 -8.85 11.03 12.49
N ALA A 132 -8.44 10.32 11.45
CA ALA A 132 -8.33 8.86 11.49
C ALA A 132 -7.32 8.38 12.54
N ARG A 133 -6.18 9.08 12.68
CA ARG A 133 -5.16 8.81 13.70
C ARG A 133 -5.72 8.96 15.11
N TRP A 134 -6.37 10.07 15.41
CA TRP A 134 -6.98 10.28 16.72
C TRP A 134 -8.01 9.20 17.06
N CYS A 135 -8.85 8.82 16.10
CA CYS A 135 -9.85 7.77 16.30
C CYS A 135 -9.21 6.41 16.61
N LEU A 136 -8.12 6.07 15.92
CA LEU A 136 -7.36 4.85 16.19
C LEU A 136 -6.72 4.87 17.58
N ASP A 137 -6.00 5.93 17.92
CA ASP A 137 -5.27 6.04 19.18
C ASP A 137 -6.25 5.96 20.36
N THR A 138 -7.37 6.71 20.29
CA THR A 138 -8.44 6.68 21.30
C THR A 138 -9.05 5.28 21.47
N ALA A 139 -9.39 4.60 20.38
CA ALA A 139 -9.97 3.26 20.42
C ALA A 139 -8.98 2.22 20.93
N SER A 140 -7.71 2.33 20.50
CA SER A 140 -6.62 1.43 20.89
C SER A 140 -6.33 1.53 22.39
N ASP A 141 -6.22 2.73 22.93
CA ASP A 141 -5.94 2.94 24.36
C ASP A 141 -7.11 2.51 25.23
N TYR A 142 -8.34 2.79 24.81
CA TYR A 142 -9.53 2.29 25.50
C TYR A 142 -9.57 0.75 25.53
N ALA A 143 -9.23 0.09 24.42
CA ALA A 143 -9.27 -1.36 24.32
C ALA A 143 -8.23 -2.06 25.24
N LYS A 144 -7.12 -1.39 25.57
CA LYS A 144 -6.10 -1.91 26.51
C LYS A 144 -6.57 -1.94 27.96
N VAL A 145 -7.44 -0.98 28.34
CA VAL A 145 -7.80 -0.76 29.75
C VAL A 145 -9.23 -1.19 30.08
N ARG A 146 -10.16 -1.19 29.12
CA ARG A 146 -11.55 -1.55 29.32
C ARG A 146 -11.70 -3.05 29.55
N VAL A 147 -12.16 -3.45 30.72
CA VAL A 147 -12.39 -4.86 31.08
C VAL A 147 -13.86 -5.23 30.85
N GLN A 148 -14.08 -6.32 30.13
CA GLN A 148 -15.35 -7.03 29.99
C GLN A 148 -15.09 -8.54 29.91
N PHE A 149 -15.99 -9.36 30.42
CA PHE A 149 -15.79 -10.83 30.48
C PHE A 149 -14.48 -11.22 31.18
N GLY A 150 -14.08 -10.46 32.21
CA GLY A 150 -12.89 -10.73 33.03
C GLY A 150 -11.53 -10.38 32.41
N ARG A 151 -11.50 -9.74 31.23
CA ARG A 151 -10.27 -9.38 30.54
C ARG A 151 -10.39 -8.08 29.74
N PRO A 152 -9.27 -7.38 29.41
CA PRO A 152 -9.28 -6.23 28.53
C PRO A 152 -9.94 -6.58 27.19
N ILE A 153 -10.76 -5.66 26.66
CA ILE A 153 -11.47 -5.94 25.39
C ILE A 153 -10.50 -6.08 24.20
N GLY A 154 -9.31 -5.48 24.28
CA GLY A 154 -8.25 -5.64 23.28
C GLY A 154 -7.65 -7.05 23.20
N GLN A 155 -7.98 -7.97 24.12
CA GLN A 155 -7.66 -9.39 23.98
C GLN A 155 -8.59 -10.14 23.03
N PHE A 156 -9.81 -9.63 22.77
CA PHE A 156 -10.72 -10.28 21.84
C PHE A 156 -10.29 -10.09 20.40
N GLN A 157 -10.18 -11.18 19.64
CA GLN A 157 -9.70 -11.17 18.25
C GLN A 157 -10.48 -10.19 17.37
N ALA A 158 -11.79 -10.11 17.50
CA ALA A 158 -12.62 -9.19 16.72
C ALA A 158 -12.24 -7.71 16.97
N VAL A 159 -11.88 -7.34 18.21
CA VAL A 159 -11.43 -5.98 18.55
C VAL A 159 -10.02 -5.75 18.00
N LYS A 160 -9.10 -6.73 18.16
CA LYS A 160 -7.76 -6.69 17.57
C LYS A 160 -7.81 -6.46 16.06
N HIS A 161 -8.65 -7.22 15.35
CA HIS A 161 -8.79 -7.12 13.90
C HIS A 161 -9.36 -5.77 13.48
N ALA A 162 -10.39 -5.27 14.18
CA ALA A 162 -10.94 -3.95 13.90
C ALA A 162 -9.89 -2.83 14.07
N LEU A 163 -9.07 -2.90 15.13
CA LEU A 163 -7.98 -1.94 15.35
C LEU A 163 -6.87 -2.07 14.29
N ALA A 164 -6.56 -3.29 13.86
CA ALA A 164 -5.59 -3.52 12.78
C ALA A 164 -6.07 -2.92 11.46
N ASP A 165 -7.35 -3.10 11.10
CA ASP A 165 -7.95 -2.52 9.89
C ASP A 165 -8.00 -0.98 9.98
N MET A 166 -8.26 -0.41 11.18
CA MET A 166 -8.15 1.03 11.39
C MET A 166 -6.70 1.53 11.18
N LEU A 167 -5.70 0.79 11.64
CA LEU A 167 -4.29 1.18 11.42
C LEU A 167 -3.95 1.17 9.93
N VAL A 168 -4.39 0.15 9.17
CA VAL A 168 -4.19 0.10 7.72
C VAL A 168 -4.78 1.36 7.07
N ALA A 169 -6.02 1.71 7.40
CA ALA A 169 -6.66 2.92 6.87
C ALA A 169 -5.91 4.21 7.26
N VAL A 170 -5.46 4.33 8.51
CA VAL A 170 -4.67 5.48 8.98
C VAL A 170 -3.36 5.62 8.21
N GLU A 171 -2.65 4.52 8.01
CA GLU A 171 -1.37 4.53 7.29
C GLU A 171 -1.56 4.90 5.80
N GLN A 172 -2.63 4.41 5.17
CA GLN A 172 -3.01 4.82 3.81
C GLN A 172 -3.36 6.31 3.75
N CYS A 173 -4.25 6.79 4.63
CA CYS A 173 -4.65 8.21 4.69
C CYS A 173 -3.43 9.13 4.84
N ALA A 174 -2.52 8.79 5.76
CA ALA A 174 -1.32 9.58 5.99
C ALA A 174 -0.39 9.59 4.75
N ALA A 175 -0.18 8.42 4.12
CA ALA A 175 0.69 8.30 2.97
C ALA A 175 0.20 9.15 1.78
N VAL A 176 -1.09 9.02 1.42
CA VAL A 176 -1.64 9.76 0.27
C VAL A 176 -1.80 11.26 0.55
N ALA A 177 -2.07 11.65 1.81
CA ALA A 177 -2.16 13.06 2.19
C ALA A 177 -0.79 13.76 2.08
N TRP A 178 0.27 13.11 2.56
CA TRP A 178 1.64 13.62 2.43
C TRP A 178 2.10 13.71 0.98
N ASP A 179 1.83 12.69 0.16
CA ASP A 179 2.15 12.70 -1.26
C ASP A 179 1.47 13.86 -2.00
N ALA A 180 0.16 14.03 -1.77
CA ALA A 180 -0.59 15.13 -2.37
C ALA A 180 -0.09 16.50 -1.89
N ALA A 181 0.23 16.66 -0.60
CA ALA A 181 0.78 17.92 -0.08
C ALA A 181 2.16 18.21 -0.67
N ALA A 182 3.04 17.20 -0.80
CA ALA A 182 4.35 17.36 -1.43
C ALA A 182 4.22 17.80 -2.89
N ALA A 183 3.38 17.12 -3.68
CA ALA A 183 3.13 17.48 -5.08
C ALA A 183 2.61 18.90 -5.29
N TRP A 184 1.96 19.50 -4.29
CA TRP A 184 1.49 20.89 -4.31
C TRP A 184 2.47 21.89 -3.69
N SER A 185 3.53 21.41 -3.03
CA SER A 185 4.55 22.26 -2.37
C SER A 185 5.83 22.40 -3.21
N GLU A 186 6.04 21.56 -4.20
CA GLU A 186 7.20 21.63 -5.08
C GLU A 186 7.17 22.92 -5.90
N PRO A 187 8.27 23.69 -5.94
CA PRO A 187 8.34 24.95 -6.67
C PRO A 187 8.46 24.74 -8.18
N GLY A 188 7.46 24.13 -8.79
CA GLY A 188 7.38 23.89 -10.23
C GLY A 188 6.85 25.06 -11.05
N ASP A 189 6.30 26.12 -10.41
CA ASP A 189 5.60 27.16 -11.12
C ASP A 189 5.85 28.58 -10.59
N ALA A 190 7.01 29.16 -10.94
CA ALA A 190 6.98 30.57 -11.22
C ALA A 190 6.15 30.77 -12.51
N PRO A 191 5.20 31.73 -12.58
CA PRO A 191 4.39 31.98 -13.77
C PRO A 191 5.31 32.30 -14.95
N GLY A 192 5.43 31.36 -15.91
CA GLY A 192 6.27 31.52 -17.10
C GLY A 192 7.15 30.34 -17.48
N ALA A 193 7.14 29.22 -16.77
CA ALA A 193 7.90 28.03 -17.14
C ALA A 193 7.08 27.14 -18.11
N GLU A 194 7.61 26.89 -19.30
CA GLU A 194 6.95 26.14 -20.40
C GLU A 194 6.95 24.59 -20.19
N SER A 195 7.12 24.07 -18.96
CA SER A 195 7.03 22.62 -18.68
C SER A 195 5.70 22.21 -18.01
N GLU A 196 4.61 22.89 -18.32
CA GLU A 196 3.34 22.88 -17.58
C GLU A 196 2.49 21.59 -17.68
N SER A 197 2.75 20.64 -18.59
CA SER A 197 1.74 19.61 -18.84
C SER A 197 1.81 18.40 -17.88
N ASP A 198 3.01 17.89 -17.57
CA ASP A 198 3.13 16.64 -16.83
C ASP A 198 3.08 16.84 -15.31
N ASP A 199 3.75 17.88 -14.76
CA ASP A 199 3.73 18.17 -13.32
C ASP A 199 2.35 18.65 -12.84
N ALA A 200 1.62 19.42 -13.66
CA ALA A 200 0.26 19.82 -13.35
C ALA A 200 -0.71 18.63 -13.32
N ALA A 201 -0.59 17.73 -14.29
CA ALA A 201 -1.41 16.51 -14.34
C ALA A 201 -1.13 15.60 -13.15
N ASP A 202 0.13 15.52 -12.71
CA ASP A 202 0.57 14.69 -11.58
C ASP A 202 0.02 15.20 -10.24
N ARG A 203 0.07 16.52 -9.97
CA ARG A 203 -0.49 17.10 -8.73
C ARG A 203 -2.01 16.99 -8.64
N HIS A 204 -2.74 17.11 -9.74
CA HIS A 204 -4.19 16.92 -9.75
C HIS A 204 -4.58 15.44 -9.54
N LEU A 205 -3.81 14.51 -10.09
CA LEU A 205 -4.01 13.08 -9.86
C LEU A 205 -3.73 12.72 -8.40
N SER A 206 -2.63 13.20 -7.80
CA SER A 206 -2.30 12.94 -6.38
C SER A 206 -3.37 13.48 -5.43
N ALA A 207 -3.92 14.67 -5.70
CA ALA A 207 -5.01 15.25 -4.91
C ALA A 207 -6.29 14.37 -4.96
N ARG A 208 -6.67 13.86 -6.14
CA ARG A 208 -7.82 12.96 -6.30
C ARG A 208 -7.59 11.62 -5.59
N ILE A 209 -6.41 11.03 -5.72
CA ILE A 209 -6.02 9.81 -5.00
C ILE A 209 -6.13 10.04 -3.49
N ALA A 210 -5.63 11.16 -2.99
CA ALA A 210 -5.71 11.50 -1.57
C ALA A 210 -7.17 11.61 -1.09
N GLY A 211 -8.04 12.26 -1.86
CA GLY A 211 -9.47 12.36 -1.53
C GLY A 211 -10.17 10.99 -1.56
N ALA A 212 -9.91 10.17 -2.58
CA ALA A 212 -10.51 8.85 -2.74
C ALA A 212 -10.17 7.90 -1.59
N VAL A 213 -8.97 8.01 -1.00
CA VAL A 213 -8.51 7.15 0.11
C VAL A 213 -8.82 7.76 1.47
N ALA A 214 -8.49 9.04 1.69
CA ALA A 214 -8.50 9.61 3.03
C ALA A 214 -9.91 9.94 3.55
N LEU A 215 -10.84 10.40 2.69
CA LEU A 215 -12.20 10.72 3.12
C LEU A 215 -12.96 9.49 3.65
N PRO A 216 -13.05 8.36 2.89
CA PRO A 216 -13.70 7.15 3.41
C PRO A 216 -12.91 6.50 4.55
N GLY A 217 -11.56 6.57 4.54
CA GLY A 217 -10.70 6.05 5.60
C GLY A 217 -10.98 6.72 6.96
N ALA A 218 -11.10 8.05 6.98
CA ALA A 218 -11.46 8.79 8.17
C ALA A 218 -12.88 8.45 8.68
N ALA A 219 -13.85 8.36 7.78
CA ALA A 219 -15.21 7.98 8.13
C ALA A 219 -15.27 6.55 8.69
N HIS A 220 -14.49 5.61 8.12
CA HIS A 220 -14.34 4.25 8.64
C HIS A 220 -13.77 4.26 10.07
N CYS A 221 -12.63 4.94 10.28
CA CYS A 221 -12.00 5.01 11.59
C CYS A 221 -12.90 5.63 12.65
N ALA A 222 -13.62 6.71 12.32
CA ALA A 222 -14.54 7.35 13.26
C ALA A 222 -15.72 6.45 13.67
N LYS A 223 -16.31 5.73 12.71
CA LYS A 223 -17.38 4.75 13.00
C LYS A 223 -16.87 3.60 13.87
N LYS A 224 -15.66 3.08 13.57
CA LYS A 224 -15.05 1.98 14.35
C LYS A 224 -14.64 2.43 15.74
N CYS A 225 -14.13 3.65 15.91
CA CYS A 225 -13.82 4.23 17.21
C CYS A 225 -15.07 4.23 18.13
N ILE A 226 -16.20 4.75 17.66
CA ILE A 226 -17.46 4.73 18.42
C ILE A 226 -17.86 3.29 18.76
N GLN A 227 -17.77 2.36 17.82
CA GLN A 227 -18.13 0.96 18.04
C GLN A 227 -17.26 0.31 19.14
N ILE A 228 -15.95 0.57 19.15
CA ILE A 228 -15.03 0.01 20.15
C ILE A 228 -15.23 0.65 21.52
N LEU A 229 -15.48 1.96 21.57
CA LEU A 229 -15.84 2.66 22.81
C LEU A 229 -17.16 2.16 23.42
N GLY A 230 -18.07 1.63 22.59
CA GLY A 230 -19.38 1.16 23.05
C GLY A 230 -20.27 2.32 23.53
N GLY A 231 -20.98 2.13 24.63
CA GLY A 231 -21.97 3.11 25.14
C GLY A 231 -21.42 4.51 25.32
N ILE A 232 -20.19 4.68 25.85
CA ILE A 232 -19.59 6.01 26.07
C ILE A 232 -19.32 6.72 24.75
N GLY A 233 -18.93 6.01 23.69
CA GLY A 233 -18.70 6.58 22.37
C GLY A 233 -19.96 7.14 21.69
N PHE A 234 -21.14 6.74 22.14
CA PHE A 234 -22.43 7.20 21.63
C PHE A 234 -22.96 8.43 22.41
N THR A 235 -22.33 8.82 23.50
CA THR A 235 -22.77 9.93 24.35
C THR A 235 -22.10 11.25 23.98
N TRP A 236 -22.68 12.37 24.44
CA TRP A 236 -22.07 13.70 24.34
C TRP A 236 -20.88 13.91 25.29
N GLU A 237 -20.67 13.02 26.24
CA GLU A 237 -19.60 13.08 27.22
C GLU A 237 -18.23 12.73 26.62
N HIS A 238 -18.20 12.10 25.44
CA HIS A 238 -16.99 11.70 24.75
C HIS A 238 -16.89 12.35 23.37
N ASP A 239 -15.74 12.90 23.03
CA ASP A 239 -15.51 13.67 21.79
C ASP A 239 -15.61 12.85 20.48
N ALA A 240 -15.70 11.53 20.53
CA ALA A 240 -15.78 10.67 19.33
C ALA A 240 -16.89 11.08 18.36
N HIS A 241 -18.02 11.60 18.87
CA HIS A 241 -19.10 12.09 18.01
C HIS A 241 -18.70 13.33 17.18
N LEU A 242 -17.81 14.19 17.68
CA LEU A 242 -17.29 15.36 16.95
C LEU A 242 -16.44 14.91 15.75
N TYR A 243 -15.57 13.91 15.96
CA TYR A 243 -14.76 13.34 14.90
C TYR A 243 -15.58 12.64 13.84
N LEU A 244 -16.64 11.89 14.23
CA LEU A 244 -17.55 11.30 13.26
C LEU A 244 -18.28 12.38 12.45
N LYS A 245 -18.81 13.41 13.09
CA LYS A 245 -19.52 14.53 12.44
C LYS A 245 -18.61 15.27 11.48
N ARG A 246 -17.34 15.50 11.87
CA ARG A 246 -16.33 16.14 11.02
C ARG A 246 -16.01 15.27 9.78
N ALA A 247 -15.74 13.97 9.96
CA ALA A 247 -15.48 13.05 8.86
C ALA A 247 -16.64 12.98 7.87
N MET A 248 -17.88 12.89 8.38
CA MET A 248 -19.07 12.86 7.55
C MET A 248 -19.32 14.19 6.84
N SER A 249 -19.07 15.33 7.50
CA SER A 249 -19.19 16.66 6.89
C SER A 249 -18.17 16.84 5.76
N ASN A 250 -16.91 16.39 5.93
CA ASN A 250 -15.93 16.41 4.86
C ASN A 250 -16.37 15.60 3.65
N LEU A 251 -16.85 14.37 3.89
CA LEU A 251 -17.34 13.49 2.83
C LEU A 251 -18.53 14.12 2.06
N GLN A 252 -19.46 14.74 2.77
CA GLN A 252 -20.62 15.40 2.16
C GLN A 252 -20.25 16.65 1.35
N LEU A 253 -19.42 17.53 1.94
CA LEU A 253 -19.12 18.83 1.33
C LEU A 253 -18.16 18.71 0.13
N VAL A 254 -17.22 17.76 0.17
CA VAL A 254 -16.15 17.65 -0.85
C VAL A 254 -16.47 16.60 -1.90
N ALA A 255 -17.12 15.50 -1.52
CA ALA A 255 -17.41 14.35 -2.38
C ALA A 255 -18.90 14.08 -2.61
N GLY A 256 -19.80 14.94 -2.11
CA GLY A 256 -21.25 14.74 -2.27
C GLY A 256 -21.80 13.52 -1.52
N GLY A 257 -21.07 12.98 -0.56
CA GLY A 257 -21.44 11.82 0.26
C GLY A 257 -20.86 10.48 -0.21
N ASP A 258 -20.29 10.44 -1.40
CA ASP A 258 -19.65 9.26 -2.00
C ASP A 258 -18.44 9.67 -2.86
N VAL A 259 -17.35 8.93 -2.74
CA VAL A 259 -16.12 9.19 -3.49
C VAL A 259 -16.12 8.64 -4.92
N GLY A 260 -17.18 7.97 -5.34
CA GLY A 260 -17.26 7.32 -6.68
C GLY A 260 -16.98 8.27 -7.85
N GLY A 261 -17.41 9.55 -7.73
CA GLY A 261 -17.07 10.58 -8.75
C GLY A 261 -15.59 10.95 -8.76
N ILE A 262 -14.92 10.93 -7.60
CA ILE A 262 -13.47 11.16 -7.49
C ILE A 262 -12.72 9.97 -8.08
N GLU A 263 -13.13 8.74 -7.74
CA GLU A 263 -12.56 7.50 -8.25
C GLU A 263 -12.71 7.40 -9.78
N PHE A 264 -13.90 7.75 -10.31
CA PHE A 264 -14.13 7.83 -11.75
C PHE A 264 -13.14 8.79 -12.43
N ALA A 265 -12.90 9.96 -11.83
CA ALA A 265 -11.92 10.92 -12.36
C ALA A 265 -10.46 10.43 -12.25
N VAL A 266 -10.11 9.65 -11.22
CA VAL A 266 -8.80 8.97 -11.12
C VAL A 266 -8.63 7.99 -12.29
N ALA A 267 -9.64 7.17 -12.56
CA ALA A 267 -9.61 6.21 -13.66
C ALA A 267 -9.45 6.91 -15.01
N GLY A 268 -10.26 7.95 -15.27
CA GLY A 268 -10.19 8.70 -16.53
C GLY A 268 -8.78 9.26 -16.79
N ARG A 269 -8.18 9.91 -15.80
CA ARG A 269 -6.81 10.41 -15.95
C ARG A 269 -5.77 9.32 -16.17
N ALA A 270 -5.91 8.18 -15.49
CA ALA A 270 -5.00 7.06 -15.68
C ALA A 270 -5.15 6.40 -17.07
N LEU A 271 -6.36 6.36 -17.61
CA LEU A 271 -6.63 5.89 -18.97
C LEU A 271 -6.07 6.86 -20.03
N ASP A 272 -6.06 8.16 -19.75
CA ASP A 272 -5.42 9.20 -20.56
C ASP A 272 -3.88 9.21 -20.44
N GLY A 273 -3.31 8.29 -19.65
CA GLY A 273 -1.86 8.11 -19.52
C GLY A 273 -1.22 8.76 -18.29
N ALA A 274 -1.97 9.51 -17.48
CA ALA A 274 -1.41 10.12 -16.27
C ALA A 274 -0.92 9.05 -15.27
N ARG A 275 0.26 9.26 -14.69
CA ARG A 275 0.86 8.41 -13.65
C ARG A 275 1.51 9.28 -12.61
N ARG A 276 1.33 8.90 -11.33
CA ARG A 276 2.08 9.51 -10.24
C ARG A 276 3.44 8.82 -10.11
N ASN A 277 4.50 9.53 -10.47
CA ASN A 277 5.87 9.06 -10.33
C ASN A 277 6.42 9.46 -8.97
N LEU A 278 6.73 8.46 -8.14
CA LEU A 278 7.37 8.69 -6.86
C LEU A 278 8.88 8.83 -7.07
N ARG A 279 9.39 10.04 -6.88
CA ARG A 279 10.84 10.28 -6.84
C ARG A 279 11.25 10.46 -5.39
N ALA A 280 12.35 9.83 -4.99
CA ALA A 280 12.99 10.14 -3.72
C ALA A 280 13.95 11.31 -3.94
N ASP A 281 13.84 12.36 -3.14
CA ASP A 281 14.89 13.36 -3.06
C ASP A 281 16.09 12.70 -2.39
N LEU A 282 17.03 12.28 -3.21
CA LEU A 282 18.24 11.63 -2.75
C LEU A 282 19.26 12.71 -2.33
N PRO A 283 20.04 12.46 -1.26
CA PRO A 283 21.09 13.38 -0.85
C PRO A 283 22.18 13.50 -1.94
N GLU A 284 22.97 14.57 -1.92
CA GLU A 284 24.02 14.84 -2.93
C GLU A 284 25.00 13.67 -3.11
N GLU A 285 25.23 12.90 -2.04
CA GLU A 285 26.09 11.71 -2.09
C GLU A 285 25.56 10.65 -3.08
N ALA A 286 24.26 10.62 -3.36
CA ALA A 286 23.66 9.70 -4.31
C ALA A 286 24.22 9.88 -5.73
N GLU A 287 24.57 11.10 -6.13
CA GLU A 287 25.08 11.35 -7.48
C GLU A 287 26.47 10.72 -7.68
N SER A 288 27.33 10.80 -6.68
CA SER A 288 28.64 10.12 -6.72
C SER A 288 28.50 8.60 -6.75
N LEU A 289 27.57 8.04 -5.97
CA LEU A 289 27.22 6.62 -6.02
C LEU A 289 26.63 6.23 -7.38
N ARG A 290 25.77 7.06 -7.95
CA ARG A 290 25.14 6.84 -9.26
C ARG A 290 26.18 6.70 -10.38
N VAL A 291 27.19 7.59 -10.42
CA VAL A 291 28.28 7.52 -11.39
C VAL A 291 29.06 6.20 -11.26
N ALA A 292 29.37 5.78 -10.04
CA ALA A 292 30.10 4.54 -9.78
C ALA A 292 29.27 3.30 -10.15
N VAL A 293 27.99 3.26 -9.76
CA VAL A 293 27.07 2.16 -10.03
C VAL A 293 26.79 2.04 -11.52
N ARG A 294 26.50 3.16 -12.20
CA ARG A 294 26.25 3.21 -13.65
C ARG A 294 27.36 2.57 -14.46
N LYS A 295 28.62 2.82 -14.07
CA LYS A 295 29.77 2.20 -14.74
C LYS A 295 29.73 0.68 -14.64
N VAL A 296 29.51 0.14 -13.44
CA VAL A 296 29.45 -1.31 -13.21
C VAL A 296 28.25 -1.93 -13.94
N VAL A 297 27.09 -1.28 -13.88
CA VAL A 297 25.87 -1.75 -14.56
C VAL A 297 26.04 -1.74 -16.08
N ALA A 298 26.71 -0.72 -16.64
CA ALA A 298 26.99 -0.66 -18.07
C ALA A 298 27.94 -1.79 -18.53
N GLU A 299 28.94 -2.17 -17.73
CA GLU A 299 29.80 -3.32 -17.99
C GLU A 299 29.00 -4.63 -18.03
N VAL A 300 28.12 -4.84 -17.05
CA VAL A 300 27.19 -6.00 -16.99
C VAL A 300 26.21 -6.01 -18.17
N ALA A 301 25.66 -4.85 -18.54
CA ALA A 301 24.74 -4.72 -19.68
C ALA A 301 25.42 -5.09 -21.01
N ALA A 302 26.67 -4.66 -21.20
CA ALA A 302 27.45 -4.97 -22.40
C ALA A 302 27.66 -6.49 -22.58
N VAL A 303 27.96 -7.19 -21.49
CA VAL A 303 28.10 -8.67 -21.53
C VAL A 303 26.75 -9.33 -21.86
N GLY A 304 25.64 -8.82 -21.31
CA GLY A 304 24.30 -9.37 -21.55
C GLY A 304 23.83 -9.23 -23.00
N ALA A 305 24.31 -8.23 -23.74
CA ALA A 305 23.94 -8.02 -25.13
C ALA A 305 24.36 -9.17 -26.05
N ASP A 306 25.46 -9.84 -25.72
CA ASP A 306 26.03 -10.96 -26.48
C ASP A 306 25.74 -12.35 -25.88
N ASP A 307 24.94 -12.43 -24.79
CA ASP A 307 24.62 -13.66 -24.06
C ASP A 307 23.14 -14.02 -24.11
N PRO A 308 22.67 -14.74 -25.14
CA PRO A 308 21.29 -15.21 -25.22
C PRO A 308 20.86 -16.14 -24.08
N SER A 309 21.83 -16.76 -23.38
CA SER A 309 21.57 -17.65 -22.25
C SER A 309 21.32 -16.91 -20.93
N GLY A 310 21.82 -15.68 -20.81
CA GLY A 310 21.85 -14.87 -19.59
C GLY A 310 22.79 -15.39 -18.49
N LEU A 311 23.51 -16.47 -18.74
CA LEU A 311 24.38 -17.11 -17.73
C LEU A 311 25.64 -16.31 -17.45
N THR A 312 26.24 -15.74 -18.50
CA THR A 312 27.44 -14.90 -18.37
C THR A 312 27.10 -13.59 -17.69
N GLN A 313 26.00 -12.94 -18.10
CA GLN A 313 25.51 -11.74 -17.44
C GLN A 313 25.19 -11.98 -15.96
N ARG A 314 24.59 -13.14 -15.64
CA ARG A 314 24.33 -13.51 -14.25
C ARG A 314 25.62 -13.69 -13.45
N ALA A 315 26.66 -14.26 -14.03
CA ALA A 315 27.96 -14.41 -13.37
C ALA A 315 28.58 -13.04 -13.08
N GLU A 316 28.53 -12.10 -14.01
CA GLU A 316 29.00 -10.72 -13.80
C GLU A 316 28.18 -10.00 -12.71
N LEU A 317 26.86 -10.20 -12.65
CA LEU A 317 26.03 -9.67 -11.57
C LEU A 317 26.44 -10.23 -10.19
N VAL A 318 26.84 -11.50 -10.13
CA VAL A 318 27.36 -12.13 -8.89
C VAL A 318 28.70 -11.51 -8.50
N GLU A 319 29.66 -11.42 -9.42
CA GLU A 319 31.00 -10.84 -9.15
C GLU A 319 30.89 -9.37 -8.74
N ALA A 320 29.97 -8.62 -9.35
CA ALA A 320 29.70 -7.23 -8.99
C ALA A 320 28.90 -7.08 -7.68
N GLY A 321 28.40 -8.18 -7.10
CA GLY A 321 27.54 -8.16 -5.90
C GLY A 321 26.20 -7.47 -6.10
N LEU A 322 25.65 -7.49 -7.33
CA LEU A 322 24.44 -6.76 -7.71
C LEU A 322 23.16 -7.59 -7.60
N ILE A 323 23.24 -8.92 -7.40
CA ILE A 323 22.03 -9.75 -7.24
C ILE A 323 21.31 -9.42 -5.94
N MET A 324 22.05 -9.41 -4.81
CA MET A 324 21.55 -9.03 -3.48
C MET A 324 22.53 -8.04 -2.84
N PRO A 325 22.51 -6.77 -3.27
CA PRO A 325 23.60 -5.84 -2.95
C PRO A 325 23.74 -5.54 -1.44
N HIS A 326 22.67 -5.68 -0.66
CA HIS A 326 22.70 -5.48 0.79
C HIS A 326 23.33 -6.63 1.59
N TRP A 327 23.53 -7.81 0.97
CA TRP A 327 24.21 -8.89 1.67
C TRP A 327 25.68 -8.56 1.92
N PRO A 328 26.28 -9.12 2.99
CA PRO A 328 27.68 -8.87 3.27
C PRO A 328 28.60 -9.45 2.18
N PRO A 329 29.78 -8.85 1.95
CA PRO A 329 30.82 -9.48 1.14
C PRO A 329 31.19 -10.88 1.68
N PRO A 330 31.49 -11.85 0.84
CA PRO A 330 31.64 -11.77 -0.62
C PRO A 330 30.32 -11.98 -1.40
N TRP A 331 29.19 -12.15 -0.73
CA TRP A 331 27.89 -12.54 -1.31
C TRP A 331 27.13 -11.37 -1.92
N GLY A 332 27.38 -10.17 -1.46
CA GLY A 332 26.88 -8.89 -1.91
C GLY A 332 27.95 -7.80 -1.72
N ARG A 333 27.51 -6.55 -1.68
CA ARG A 333 28.39 -5.37 -1.53
C ARG A 333 28.36 -4.79 -0.11
N GLY A 334 27.48 -5.29 0.78
CA GLY A 334 27.14 -4.60 2.02
C GLY A 334 26.49 -3.24 1.76
N ALA A 335 25.81 -3.12 0.61
CA ALA A 335 25.26 -1.86 0.13
C ALA A 335 24.32 -1.21 1.15
N SER A 336 24.55 0.07 1.41
CA SER A 336 23.63 0.88 2.20
C SER A 336 22.26 0.95 1.52
N PRO A 337 21.19 1.30 2.24
CA PRO A 337 19.88 1.51 1.62
C PRO A 337 19.90 2.51 0.45
N LEU A 338 20.69 3.59 0.56
CA LEU A 338 20.88 4.57 -0.51
C LEU A 338 21.53 3.93 -1.74
N GLU A 339 22.61 3.16 -1.53
CA GLU A 339 23.28 2.47 -2.62
C GLU A 339 22.37 1.43 -3.29
N GLN A 340 21.56 0.70 -2.51
CA GLN A 340 20.58 -0.23 -3.07
C GLN A 340 19.57 0.46 -4.01
N LEU A 341 19.05 1.63 -3.59
CA LEU A 341 18.10 2.39 -4.41
C LEU A 341 18.75 2.87 -5.71
N VAL A 342 19.97 3.40 -5.62
CA VAL A 342 20.73 3.83 -6.80
C VAL A 342 21.01 2.65 -7.73
N ILE A 343 21.37 1.47 -7.19
CA ILE A 343 21.57 0.25 -7.99
C ILE A 343 20.27 -0.15 -8.71
N ASP A 344 19.12 -0.12 -8.01
CA ASP A 344 17.84 -0.47 -8.60
C ASP A 344 17.45 0.47 -9.75
N GLU A 345 17.65 1.77 -9.58
CA GLU A 345 17.39 2.78 -10.61
C GLU A 345 18.30 2.61 -11.83
N GLU A 346 19.61 2.44 -11.62
CA GLU A 346 20.57 2.29 -12.72
C GLU A 346 20.40 0.97 -13.47
N MET A 347 20.11 -0.13 -12.78
CA MET A 347 19.78 -1.41 -13.42
C MET A 347 18.51 -1.32 -14.26
N ALA A 348 17.47 -0.68 -13.74
CA ALA A 348 16.22 -0.44 -14.48
C ALA A 348 16.45 0.44 -15.72
N ALA A 349 17.21 1.52 -15.59
CA ALA A 349 17.54 2.43 -16.70
C ALA A 349 18.37 1.73 -17.80
N ALA A 350 19.27 0.81 -17.42
CA ALA A 350 20.08 0.03 -18.35
C ALA A 350 19.35 -1.21 -18.91
N GLY A 351 18.13 -1.50 -18.46
CA GLY A 351 17.38 -2.70 -18.88
C GLY A 351 18.01 -4.01 -18.40
N VAL A 352 18.79 -3.99 -17.31
CA VAL A 352 19.43 -5.17 -16.73
C VAL A 352 18.50 -5.79 -15.69
N PRO A 353 17.88 -6.96 -15.97
CA PRO A 353 16.98 -7.58 -15.02
C PRO A 353 17.75 -8.25 -13.88
N ARG A 354 17.26 -8.10 -12.66
CA ARG A 354 17.82 -8.83 -11.51
C ARG A 354 17.30 -10.27 -11.51
N PRO A 355 18.17 -11.31 -11.46
CA PRO A 355 17.75 -12.69 -11.40
C PRO A 355 16.89 -12.98 -10.17
N HIS A 356 15.77 -13.69 -10.34
CA HIS A 356 14.92 -14.10 -9.24
C HIS A 356 15.49 -15.34 -8.55
N LEU A 357 15.65 -15.31 -7.23
CA LEU A 357 16.20 -16.41 -6.45
C LEU A 357 15.15 -17.39 -5.91
N ALA A 358 13.86 -17.09 -6.09
CA ALA A 358 12.76 -17.86 -5.53
C ALA A 358 12.95 -18.10 -4.01
N VAL A 359 12.85 -19.34 -3.53
CA VAL A 359 13.08 -19.72 -2.13
C VAL A 359 14.51 -19.36 -1.66
N GLY A 360 15.47 -19.34 -2.56
CA GLY A 360 16.84 -18.88 -2.25
C GLY A 360 16.92 -17.48 -1.65
N ALA A 361 15.98 -16.59 -2.00
CA ALA A 361 15.97 -15.22 -1.48
C ALA A 361 15.81 -15.13 0.04
N TRP A 362 15.26 -16.15 0.70
CA TRP A 362 15.12 -16.22 2.16
C TRP A 362 15.85 -17.39 2.81
N ALA A 363 16.21 -18.42 2.04
CA ALA A 363 17.08 -19.49 2.51
C ALA A 363 18.52 -19.00 2.72
N LEU A 364 19.09 -18.31 1.73
CA LEU A 364 20.48 -17.89 1.78
C LEU A 364 20.79 -16.86 2.89
N PRO A 365 19.99 -15.82 3.14
CA PRO A 365 20.25 -14.93 4.28
C PRO A 365 20.27 -15.67 5.62
N THR A 366 19.51 -16.76 5.75
CA THR A 366 19.52 -17.61 6.94
C THR A 366 20.83 -18.38 7.04
N ILE A 367 21.32 -18.94 5.94
CA ILE A 367 22.62 -19.64 5.88
C ILE A 367 23.77 -18.66 6.15
N ILE A 368 23.73 -17.46 5.57
CA ILE A 368 24.75 -16.41 5.81
C ILE A 368 24.79 -16.01 7.28
N ALA A 369 23.63 -15.89 7.94
CA ALA A 369 23.54 -15.43 9.33
C ALA A 369 23.87 -16.50 10.38
N HIS A 370 23.69 -17.78 10.05
CA HIS A 370 23.72 -18.87 11.05
C HIS A 370 24.58 -20.07 10.65
N GLY A 371 24.97 -20.19 9.38
CA GLY A 371 25.79 -21.27 8.86
C GLY A 371 27.30 -21.02 9.04
N THR A 372 28.10 -22.08 8.92
CA THR A 372 29.58 -21.99 8.90
C THR A 372 30.06 -21.43 7.55
N GLU A 373 31.34 -21.04 7.47
CA GLU A 373 31.95 -20.57 6.21
C GLU A 373 31.89 -21.65 5.13
N GLU A 374 32.13 -22.92 5.47
CA GLU A 374 32.03 -24.05 4.52
C GLU A 374 30.61 -24.23 4.01
N GLN A 375 29.62 -24.06 4.87
CA GLN A 375 28.20 -24.10 4.48
C GLN A 375 27.82 -22.95 3.56
N GLN A 376 28.30 -21.75 3.85
CA GLN A 376 28.09 -20.57 3.00
C GLN A 376 28.72 -20.78 1.62
N GLU A 377 29.97 -21.19 1.54
CA GLU A 377 30.66 -21.47 0.27
C GLU A 377 29.96 -22.58 -0.55
N ARG A 378 29.49 -23.62 0.11
CA ARG A 378 28.80 -24.75 -0.53
C ARG A 378 27.49 -24.35 -1.20
N TRP A 379 26.72 -23.44 -0.62
CA TRP A 379 25.35 -23.18 -1.06
C TRP A 379 25.10 -21.77 -1.60
N VAL A 380 25.76 -20.70 -1.08
CA VAL A 380 25.40 -19.34 -1.45
C VAL A 380 25.82 -19.02 -2.88
N ARG A 381 27.14 -19.13 -3.20
CA ARG A 381 27.62 -18.80 -4.53
C ARG A 381 27.00 -19.62 -5.66
N PRO A 382 26.87 -20.97 -5.56
CA PRO A 382 26.20 -21.74 -6.59
C PRO A 382 24.74 -21.35 -6.81
N THR A 383 24.02 -20.95 -5.76
CA THR A 383 22.64 -20.47 -5.88
C THR A 383 22.57 -19.11 -6.58
N LEU A 384 23.44 -18.17 -6.21
CA LEU A 384 23.52 -16.87 -6.90
C LEU A 384 23.80 -17.05 -8.40
N LEU A 385 24.65 -18.01 -8.76
CA LEU A 385 24.94 -18.39 -10.15
C LEU A 385 23.79 -19.15 -10.84
N GLY A 386 22.72 -19.49 -10.12
CA GLY A 386 21.57 -20.23 -10.68
C GLY A 386 21.82 -21.72 -10.89
N ARG A 387 22.86 -22.27 -10.26
CA ARG A 387 23.21 -23.71 -10.34
C ARG A 387 22.48 -24.56 -9.32
N LEU A 388 21.96 -23.95 -8.25
CA LEU A 388 21.20 -24.61 -7.19
C LEU A 388 19.85 -23.92 -7.03
N SER A 389 18.82 -24.72 -6.84
CA SER A 389 17.44 -24.32 -6.59
C SER A 389 16.96 -24.86 -5.24
N TRP A 390 15.96 -24.19 -4.65
CA TRP A 390 15.55 -24.39 -3.27
C TRP A 390 14.05 -24.60 -3.15
N CYS A 391 13.65 -25.46 -2.18
CA CYS A 391 12.30 -25.52 -1.66
C CYS A 391 12.27 -25.32 -0.14
N GLN A 392 11.08 -25.07 0.42
CA GLN A 392 10.87 -24.86 1.86
C GLN A 392 10.01 -25.97 2.46
N LEU A 393 10.59 -26.75 3.37
CA LEU A 393 10.04 -27.92 4.02
C LEU A 393 9.65 -27.60 5.48
N PHE A 394 8.73 -26.63 5.65
CA PHE A 394 8.33 -26.16 6.97
C PHE A 394 6.97 -26.73 7.38
N SER A 395 5.93 -26.40 6.63
CA SER A 395 4.55 -26.75 6.96
C SER A 395 4.28 -28.26 6.92
N GLU A 396 3.40 -28.71 7.81
CA GLU A 396 2.90 -30.08 7.88
C GLU A 396 1.37 -30.08 7.87
N PRO A 397 0.69 -31.21 7.58
CA PRO A 397 -0.78 -31.27 7.63
C PRO A 397 -1.38 -30.78 8.96
N GLY A 398 -0.68 -31.00 10.08
CA GLY A 398 -1.09 -30.55 11.42
C GLY A 398 -0.43 -29.27 11.91
N ALA A 399 0.51 -28.67 11.16
CA ALA A 399 1.31 -27.52 11.61
C ALA A 399 1.54 -26.51 10.48
N GLY A 400 0.54 -25.64 10.27
CA GLY A 400 0.61 -24.50 9.35
C GLY A 400 0.89 -23.20 10.09
N SER A 401 -0.15 -22.44 10.47
CA SER A 401 0.00 -21.20 11.25
C SER A 401 0.66 -21.44 12.61
N ASP A 402 0.39 -22.57 13.25
CA ASP A 402 1.09 -23.04 14.45
C ASP A 402 2.29 -23.93 14.07
N LEU A 403 3.26 -23.34 13.36
CA LEU A 403 4.41 -24.06 12.82
C LEU A 403 5.22 -24.80 13.86
N ALA A 404 5.31 -24.28 15.09
CA ALA A 404 6.06 -24.92 16.17
C ALA A 404 5.45 -26.25 16.65
N ALA A 405 4.21 -26.57 16.22
CA ALA A 405 3.58 -27.88 16.46
C ALA A 405 4.03 -28.97 15.48
N LEU A 406 5.03 -28.71 14.65
CA LEU A 406 5.57 -29.69 13.69
C LEU A 406 6.00 -31.01 14.37
N SER A 407 5.77 -32.12 13.65
CA SER A 407 5.94 -33.49 14.14
C SER A 407 6.97 -34.31 13.37
N THR A 408 7.47 -33.83 12.21
CA THR A 408 8.58 -34.48 11.49
C THR A 408 9.75 -34.69 12.45
N LYS A 409 10.15 -35.94 12.64
CA LYS A 409 11.24 -36.33 13.54
C LYS A 409 12.58 -36.32 12.84
N ALA A 410 13.64 -36.01 13.61
CA ALA A 410 15.01 -36.15 13.20
C ALA A 410 15.76 -36.90 14.32
N GLU A 411 15.97 -38.21 14.12
CA GLU A 411 16.63 -39.08 15.10
C GLU A 411 18.15 -39.03 14.90
N ARG A 412 18.90 -38.81 15.97
CA ARG A 412 20.35 -38.77 15.94
C ARG A 412 20.94 -40.15 15.69
N ILE A 413 21.83 -40.25 14.70
CA ILE A 413 22.63 -41.46 14.42
C ILE A 413 24.10 -41.08 14.25
N GLU A 414 25.00 -42.04 14.02
CA GLU A 414 26.40 -41.78 13.72
C GLU A 414 26.55 -40.95 12.41
N GLY A 415 27.19 -39.81 12.46
CA GLY A 415 27.45 -38.94 11.32
C GLY A 415 26.31 -38.04 10.87
N GLY A 416 25.14 -38.09 11.53
CA GLY A 416 24.01 -37.25 11.12
C GLY A 416 22.69 -37.56 11.79
N TYR A 417 21.62 -37.37 11.03
CA TYR A 417 20.23 -37.58 11.46
C TYR A 417 19.45 -38.35 10.43
N VAL A 418 18.45 -39.10 10.87
CA VAL A 418 17.45 -39.75 10.03
C VAL A 418 16.12 -39.03 10.20
N LEU A 419 15.59 -38.51 9.10
CA LEU A 419 14.33 -37.78 9.07
C LEU A 419 13.18 -38.70 8.70
N ASN A 420 12.09 -38.60 9.48
CA ASN A 420 10.82 -39.30 9.25
C ASN A 420 9.63 -38.37 9.43
N GLY A 421 8.75 -38.26 8.43
CA GLY A 421 7.59 -37.38 8.53
C GLY A 421 7.05 -36.94 7.16
N GLN A 422 6.23 -35.89 7.20
CA GLN A 422 5.58 -35.36 6.00
C GLN A 422 5.60 -33.82 6.04
N LYS A 423 5.98 -33.23 4.92
CA LYS A 423 5.83 -31.79 4.67
C LYS A 423 4.79 -31.55 3.58
N VAL A 424 4.14 -30.38 3.64
CA VAL A 424 3.05 -30.02 2.73
C VAL A 424 3.21 -28.58 2.26
N TRP A 425 2.56 -28.22 1.17
CA TRP A 425 2.62 -26.89 0.54
C TRP A 425 4.02 -26.51 0.07
N THR A 426 4.82 -27.50 -0.29
CA THR A 426 6.21 -27.27 -0.73
C THR A 426 6.25 -26.89 -2.20
N SER A 427 6.46 -25.60 -2.47
CA SER A 427 6.66 -25.10 -3.84
C SER A 427 7.95 -25.65 -4.42
N LEU A 428 7.93 -25.99 -5.72
CA LEU A 428 9.11 -26.39 -6.50
C LEU A 428 9.83 -27.67 -6.01
N ALA A 429 9.27 -28.44 -5.08
CA ALA A 429 9.95 -29.62 -4.52
C ALA A 429 10.48 -30.60 -5.57
N LYS A 430 9.76 -30.75 -6.69
CA LYS A 430 10.17 -31.67 -7.80
C LYS A 430 11.44 -31.26 -8.54
N THR A 431 11.76 -29.98 -8.52
CA THR A 431 12.88 -29.38 -9.28
C THR A 431 13.94 -28.77 -8.40
N ALA A 432 13.71 -28.73 -7.09
CA ALA A 432 14.66 -28.20 -6.13
C ALA A 432 15.80 -29.19 -5.91
N ASP A 433 17.03 -28.65 -5.84
CA ASP A 433 18.22 -29.40 -5.45
C ASP A 433 18.28 -29.58 -3.94
N PHE A 434 17.93 -28.54 -3.19
CA PHE A 434 17.95 -28.52 -1.73
C PHE A 434 16.65 -28.00 -1.12
N GLY A 435 16.34 -28.50 0.09
CA GLY A 435 15.24 -28.03 0.91
C GLY A 435 15.71 -27.49 2.26
N ILE A 436 15.24 -26.30 2.65
CA ILE A 436 15.35 -25.82 4.03
C ILE A 436 14.28 -26.51 4.87
N CYS A 437 14.66 -27.24 5.92
CA CYS A 437 13.76 -28.09 6.68
C CYS A 437 13.81 -27.81 8.18
N LEU A 438 12.64 -27.75 8.82
CA LEU A 438 12.51 -27.79 10.28
C LEU A 438 12.04 -29.16 10.70
N ALA A 439 12.76 -29.80 11.63
CA ALA A 439 12.38 -31.09 12.18
C ALA A 439 12.65 -31.16 13.69
N ARG A 440 11.95 -32.05 14.39
CA ARG A 440 12.02 -32.21 15.84
C ARG A 440 13.10 -33.21 16.20
N THR A 441 14.16 -32.71 16.84
CA THR A 441 15.29 -33.53 17.33
C THR A 441 15.15 -33.92 18.80
N ASP A 442 14.35 -33.17 19.57
CA ASP A 442 14.07 -33.47 20.98
C ASP A 442 12.54 -33.37 21.22
N PRO A 443 11.84 -34.53 21.33
CA PRO A 443 10.41 -34.55 21.59
C PRO A 443 10.03 -34.16 23.02
N ASP A 444 10.95 -34.25 23.98
CA ASP A 444 10.72 -33.98 25.40
C ASP A 444 10.98 -32.49 25.74
N ALA A 445 11.68 -31.77 24.89
CA ALA A 445 11.92 -30.34 25.06
C ALA A 445 10.65 -29.50 24.89
N SER A 446 10.66 -28.28 25.43
CA SER A 446 9.57 -27.33 25.18
C SER A 446 9.34 -27.11 23.69
N LYS A 447 8.09 -26.78 23.33
CA LYS A 447 7.59 -26.68 21.94
C LYS A 447 8.58 -26.07 20.92
N HIS A 448 9.31 -25.02 21.33
CA HIS A 448 10.24 -24.30 20.47
C HIS A 448 11.70 -24.80 20.54
N ALA A 449 12.11 -25.36 21.69
CA ALA A 449 13.50 -25.74 21.93
C ALA A 449 13.91 -27.10 21.32
N GLY A 450 12.94 -27.95 20.98
CA GLY A 450 13.20 -29.26 20.40
C GLY A 450 13.32 -29.28 18.87
N ILE A 451 13.40 -28.14 18.21
CA ILE A 451 13.41 -28.01 16.73
C ILE A 451 14.82 -27.69 16.26
N THR A 452 15.24 -28.36 15.18
CA THR A 452 16.54 -28.12 14.50
C THR A 452 16.31 -27.75 13.04
N TYR A 453 17.22 -26.98 12.48
CA TYR A 453 17.18 -26.50 11.11
C TYR A 453 18.17 -27.29 10.24
N PHE A 454 17.67 -27.88 9.17
CA PHE A 454 18.43 -28.74 8.27
C PHE A 454 18.42 -28.21 6.85
N ILE A 455 19.48 -28.50 6.11
CA ILE A 455 19.51 -28.45 4.64
C ILE A 455 19.41 -29.89 4.15
N VAL A 456 18.37 -30.19 3.40
CA VAL A 456 18.08 -31.54 2.88
C VAL A 456 18.39 -31.56 1.39
N ASP A 457 19.23 -32.47 0.95
CA ASP A 457 19.40 -32.79 -0.47
C ASP A 457 18.15 -33.50 -0.96
N MET A 458 17.43 -32.91 -1.91
CA MET A 458 16.14 -33.40 -2.40
C MET A 458 16.25 -34.66 -3.25
N HIS A 459 17.48 -35.09 -3.60
CA HIS A 459 17.76 -36.33 -4.33
C HIS A 459 18.10 -37.53 -3.41
N THR A 460 18.09 -37.29 -2.08
CA THR A 460 18.37 -38.34 -1.09
C THR A 460 17.34 -39.47 -1.16
N GLU A 461 17.79 -40.73 -1.08
CA GLU A 461 16.92 -41.87 -0.99
C GLU A 461 15.95 -41.77 0.19
N GLY A 462 14.70 -42.22 -0.01
CA GLY A 462 13.64 -42.12 1.00
C GLY A 462 12.75 -40.88 0.88
N ILE A 463 13.08 -39.94 0.00
CA ILE A 463 12.20 -38.79 -0.29
C ILE A 463 11.19 -39.16 -1.36
N ASP A 464 9.89 -39.05 -1.03
CA ASP A 464 8.77 -39.23 -1.98
C ASP A 464 8.02 -37.92 -2.16
N ILE A 465 7.99 -37.38 -3.39
CA ILE A 465 7.39 -36.10 -3.72
C ILE A 465 6.12 -36.31 -4.52
N ARG A 466 4.98 -35.89 -3.93
CA ARG A 466 3.66 -36.02 -4.55
C ARG A 466 3.07 -34.65 -4.88
N PRO A 467 2.67 -34.43 -6.14
CA PRO A 467 2.07 -33.17 -6.52
C PRO A 467 0.69 -32.98 -5.85
N LEU A 468 0.45 -31.79 -5.32
CA LEU A 468 -0.85 -31.34 -4.87
C LEU A 468 -1.54 -30.57 -5.99
N ARG A 469 -2.69 -31.05 -6.42
CA ARG A 469 -3.50 -30.34 -7.39
C ARG A 469 -4.26 -29.21 -6.70
N GLU A 470 -3.91 -28.00 -7.07
CA GLU A 470 -4.50 -26.76 -6.54
C GLU A 470 -5.85 -26.45 -7.19
N LEU A 471 -6.52 -25.42 -6.65
CA LEU A 471 -7.80 -24.94 -7.19
C LEU A 471 -7.67 -24.37 -8.62
N THR A 472 -6.48 -23.97 -9.06
CA THR A 472 -6.16 -23.61 -10.46
C THR A 472 -6.18 -24.81 -11.41
N GLY A 473 -6.13 -26.03 -10.88
CA GLY A 473 -5.91 -27.26 -11.64
C GLY A 473 -4.43 -27.59 -11.89
N ALA A 474 -3.52 -26.66 -11.61
CA ALA A 474 -2.08 -26.87 -11.65
C ALA A 474 -1.58 -27.65 -10.40
N ALA A 475 -0.32 -27.99 -10.36
CA ALA A 475 0.33 -28.65 -9.23
C ALA A 475 1.68 -27.98 -8.95
N MET A 476 1.63 -26.75 -8.47
CA MET A 476 2.82 -25.97 -8.08
C MET A 476 3.35 -26.43 -6.72
N PHE A 477 2.43 -26.78 -5.81
CA PHE A 477 2.76 -27.28 -4.48
C PHE A 477 2.85 -28.80 -4.44
N ASN A 478 3.59 -29.30 -3.47
CA ASN A 478 3.80 -30.74 -3.29
C ASN A 478 3.66 -31.14 -1.82
N GLU A 479 3.31 -32.40 -1.60
CA GLU A 479 3.60 -33.14 -0.37
C GLU A 479 4.98 -33.78 -0.51
N VAL A 480 5.74 -33.76 0.57
CA VAL A 480 7.07 -34.40 0.62
C VAL A 480 7.11 -35.33 1.83
N PHE A 481 7.26 -36.60 1.56
CA PHE A 481 7.38 -37.63 2.60
C PHE A 481 8.84 -38.01 2.80
N PHE A 482 9.24 -38.10 4.06
CA PHE A 482 10.54 -38.57 4.49
C PHE A 482 10.39 -39.97 5.09
N ASN A 483 11.05 -40.94 4.49
CA ASN A 483 11.09 -42.35 4.95
C ASN A 483 12.57 -42.69 5.16
N ASP A 484 13.04 -42.62 6.38
CA ASP A 484 14.42 -42.86 6.80
C ASP A 484 15.46 -42.04 6.00
N VAL A 485 15.17 -40.75 5.74
CA VAL A 485 16.03 -39.88 4.96
C VAL A 485 17.24 -39.42 5.79
N PHE A 486 18.43 -39.82 5.35
CA PHE A 486 19.68 -39.41 6.03
C PHE A 486 20.07 -37.97 5.69
N VAL A 487 20.39 -37.19 6.72
CA VAL A 487 20.92 -35.83 6.64
C VAL A 487 22.23 -35.76 7.44
N PRO A 488 23.38 -35.45 6.83
CA PRO A 488 24.67 -35.43 7.48
C PRO A 488 24.80 -34.24 8.46
N ASP A 489 25.73 -34.34 9.40
CA ASP A 489 25.99 -33.32 10.42
C ASP A 489 26.33 -31.96 9.83
N ASP A 490 27.05 -31.92 8.72
CA ASP A 490 27.47 -30.70 8.02
C ASP A 490 26.32 -29.97 7.30
N ALA A 491 25.14 -30.57 7.27
CA ALA A 491 23.92 -29.99 6.75
C ALA A 491 22.96 -29.43 7.84
N VAL A 492 23.40 -29.45 9.11
CA VAL A 492 22.70 -28.77 10.21
C VAL A 492 23.12 -27.30 10.25
N ILE A 493 22.16 -26.39 10.22
CA ILE A 493 22.45 -24.95 10.37
C ILE A 493 22.34 -24.55 11.83
N GLY A 494 23.41 -23.96 12.35
CA GLY A 494 23.54 -23.56 13.75
C GLY A 494 23.67 -24.77 14.69
N THR A 495 23.10 -24.65 15.89
CA THR A 495 23.15 -25.71 16.92
C THR A 495 21.84 -26.50 16.96
N PRO A 496 21.86 -27.83 17.16
CA PRO A 496 20.64 -28.59 17.41
C PRO A 496 19.80 -28.02 18.55
N GLY A 497 18.50 -27.87 18.32
CA GLY A 497 17.57 -27.18 19.24
C GLY A 497 17.35 -25.68 18.95
N ASP A 498 18.22 -25.04 18.18
CA ASP A 498 18.10 -23.61 17.78
C ASP A 498 17.19 -23.37 16.56
N GLY A 499 16.66 -24.42 15.98
CA GLY A 499 15.94 -24.36 14.70
C GLY A 499 14.76 -23.38 14.67
N TRP A 500 14.07 -23.20 15.79
CA TRP A 500 12.99 -22.20 15.87
C TRP A 500 13.51 -20.77 15.73
N ARG A 501 14.59 -20.42 16.39
CA ARG A 501 15.23 -19.10 16.28
C ARG A 501 15.71 -18.85 14.85
N ILE A 502 16.35 -19.83 14.25
CA ILE A 502 16.86 -19.77 12.86
C ILE A 502 15.70 -19.69 11.86
N GLY A 503 14.66 -20.52 12.04
CA GLY A 503 13.46 -20.49 11.19
C GLY A 503 12.72 -19.14 11.21
N ARG A 504 12.77 -18.42 12.35
CA ARG A 504 12.23 -17.04 12.41
C ARG A 504 13.00 -16.07 11.51
N THR A 505 14.31 -16.23 11.34
CA THR A 505 15.10 -15.45 10.38
C THR A 505 14.61 -15.73 8.94
N THR A 506 14.43 -16.99 8.59
CA THR A 506 13.86 -17.39 7.29
C THR A 506 12.48 -16.75 7.04
N LEU A 507 11.56 -16.88 8.00
CA LEU A 507 10.20 -16.33 7.89
C LEU A 507 10.17 -14.79 7.83
N ALA A 508 11.15 -14.11 8.43
CA ALA A 508 11.30 -12.67 8.33
C ALA A 508 11.73 -12.26 6.90
N ASN A 509 12.73 -12.92 6.35
CA ASN A 509 13.20 -12.69 4.98
C ASN A 509 12.14 -13.07 3.93
N GLU A 510 11.37 -14.15 4.15
CA GLU A 510 10.24 -14.53 3.31
C GLU A 510 9.21 -13.38 3.22
N ARG A 511 8.79 -12.82 4.37
CA ARG A 511 7.86 -11.67 4.40
C ARG A 511 8.42 -10.45 3.68
N VAL A 512 9.69 -10.14 3.85
CA VAL A 512 10.36 -9.03 3.14
C VAL A 512 10.35 -9.31 1.64
N SER A 513 10.75 -10.49 1.21
CA SER A 513 10.75 -10.87 -0.21
C SER A 513 9.36 -10.85 -0.83
N MET A 514 8.33 -11.30 -0.11
CA MET A 514 6.93 -11.24 -0.57
C MET A 514 6.35 -9.82 -0.56
N SER A 515 6.87 -8.91 0.27
CA SER A 515 6.40 -7.52 0.38
C SER A 515 7.23 -6.53 -0.43
N SER A 516 8.43 -6.91 -0.88
CA SER A 516 9.33 -6.08 -1.68
C SER A 516 9.17 -6.38 -3.17
N GLY A 517 9.05 -5.31 -3.93
CA GLY A 517 9.09 -5.38 -5.38
C GLY A 517 7.73 -5.49 -6.04
N ALA A 518 7.78 -5.65 -7.34
CA ALA A 518 6.76 -5.66 -8.36
C ALA A 518 5.54 -6.58 -8.14
N SER A 519 5.43 -7.28 -7.02
CA SER A 519 4.35 -8.22 -6.76
C SER A 519 3.03 -7.56 -6.38
N PHE A 520 3.05 -6.36 -5.80
CA PHE A 520 1.85 -5.65 -5.39
C PHE A 520 1.74 -4.31 -6.12
N GLY A 521 0.64 -4.11 -6.83
CA GLY A 521 0.33 -2.88 -7.57
C GLY A 521 0.53 -2.97 -9.09
N ASN A 522 1.33 -3.89 -9.61
CA ASN A 522 1.55 -4.05 -11.06
C ASN A 522 0.33 -4.67 -11.79
N GLY A 523 -0.53 -5.37 -11.08
CA GLY A 523 -1.79 -5.89 -11.62
C GLY A 523 -2.69 -4.78 -12.17
N VAL A 524 -2.71 -3.62 -11.51
CA VAL A 524 -3.51 -2.45 -11.91
C VAL A 524 -3.09 -1.92 -13.28
N GLU A 525 -1.80 -1.87 -13.61
CA GLU A 525 -1.32 -1.48 -14.94
C GLU A 525 -1.85 -2.39 -16.06
N SER A 526 -2.05 -3.65 -15.74
CA SER A 526 -2.66 -4.59 -16.68
C SER A 526 -4.16 -4.35 -16.86
N LEU A 527 -4.86 -3.94 -15.79
CA LEU A 527 -6.25 -3.51 -15.89
C LEU A 527 -6.37 -2.24 -16.73
N ILE A 528 -5.55 -1.22 -16.47
CA ILE A 528 -5.54 0.04 -17.22
C ILE A 528 -5.33 -0.26 -18.71
N ARG A 529 -4.30 -1.04 -19.07
CA ARG A 529 -4.05 -1.44 -20.46
C ARG A 529 -5.20 -2.22 -21.09
N THR A 530 -5.84 -3.10 -20.32
CA THR A 530 -6.98 -3.88 -20.82
C THR A 530 -8.19 -2.98 -21.09
N MET A 531 -8.48 -2.05 -20.18
CA MET A 531 -9.59 -1.11 -20.31
C MET A 531 -9.34 -0.10 -21.44
N ALA A 532 -8.13 0.45 -21.57
CA ALA A 532 -7.76 1.36 -22.66
C ALA A 532 -7.97 0.69 -24.04
N ARG A 533 -7.50 -0.54 -24.23
CA ARG A 533 -7.71 -1.31 -25.46
C ARG A 533 -9.17 -1.57 -25.79
N ARG A 534 -10.02 -1.75 -24.78
CA ARG A 534 -11.47 -1.91 -24.98
C ARG A 534 -12.12 -0.60 -25.39
N SER A 535 -11.76 0.51 -24.74
CA SER A 535 -12.22 1.84 -25.12
C SER A 535 -11.84 2.18 -26.57
N GLU A 536 -10.62 1.89 -27.00
CA GLU A 536 -10.15 2.06 -28.39
C GLU A 536 -10.99 1.27 -29.41
N ARG A 537 -11.55 0.14 -29.00
CA ARG A 537 -12.44 -0.69 -29.84
C ARG A 537 -13.90 -0.23 -29.84
N GLY A 538 -14.21 0.82 -29.06
CA GLY A 538 -15.57 1.33 -28.93
C GLY A 538 -16.45 0.53 -27.95
N ASP A 539 -15.87 -0.37 -27.14
CA ASP A 539 -16.58 -1.09 -26.08
C ASP A 539 -16.83 -0.13 -24.90
N ALA A 540 -18.04 0.44 -24.81
CA ALA A 540 -18.40 1.27 -23.67
C ALA A 540 -18.37 0.46 -22.37
N LEU A 541 -17.60 0.94 -21.39
CA LEU A 541 -17.56 0.34 -20.05
C LEU A 541 -18.59 1.01 -19.14
N PRO A 542 -19.26 0.25 -18.25
CA PRO A 542 -20.12 0.85 -17.23
C PRO A 542 -19.31 1.79 -16.33
N ALA A 543 -19.85 2.98 -16.02
CA ALA A 543 -19.21 3.97 -15.14
C ALA A 543 -18.85 3.38 -13.76
N SER A 544 -19.59 2.38 -13.29
CA SER A 544 -19.28 1.66 -12.04
C SER A 544 -17.99 0.84 -12.12
N LEU A 545 -17.62 0.31 -13.29
CA LEU A 545 -16.33 -0.36 -13.49
C LEU A 545 -15.19 0.65 -13.58
N GLU A 546 -15.43 1.81 -14.19
CA GLU A 546 -14.41 2.87 -14.22
C GLU A 546 -14.15 3.42 -12.81
N ALA A 547 -15.18 3.70 -12.02
CA ALA A 547 -15.00 4.10 -10.61
C ALA A 547 -14.24 3.03 -9.81
N ARG A 548 -14.58 1.75 -9.99
CA ARG A 548 -13.86 0.64 -9.36
C ARG A 548 -12.38 0.57 -9.79
N LEU A 549 -12.07 0.87 -11.06
CA LEU A 549 -10.69 1.02 -11.51
C LEU A 549 -9.97 2.14 -10.76
N GLY A 550 -10.61 3.31 -10.65
CA GLY A 550 -10.06 4.45 -9.92
C GLY A 550 -9.79 4.15 -8.45
N HIS A 551 -10.69 3.42 -7.80
CA HIS A 551 -10.46 2.90 -6.45
C HIS A 551 -9.20 2.04 -6.37
N LEU A 552 -9.05 1.07 -7.27
CA LEU A 552 -7.89 0.19 -7.28
C LEU A 552 -6.58 0.93 -7.60
N ILE A 553 -6.62 1.95 -8.47
CA ILE A 553 -5.47 2.82 -8.74
C ILE A 553 -5.06 3.58 -7.48
N ALA A 554 -6.03 4.19 -6.79
CA ALA A 554 -5.77 4.93 -5.56
C ALA A 554 -5.20 4.03 -4.44
N GLU A 555 -5.73 2.81 -4.33
CA GLU A 555 -5.23 1.81 -3.39
C GLU A 555 -3.80 1.34 -3.77
N ALA A 556 -3.53 1.03 -5.04
CA ALA A 556 -2.20 0.68 -5.53
C ALA A 556 -1.17 1.77 -5.23
N GLN A 557 -1.53 3.04 -5.47
CA GLN A 557 -0.67 4.18 -5.15
C GLN A 557 -0.39 4.26 -3.65
N SER A 558 -1.40 4.00 -2.78
CA SER A 558 -1.18 3.97 -1.33
C SER A 558 -0.21 2.86 -0.91
N VAL A 559 -0.29 1.68 -1.53
CA VAL A 559 0.67 0.56 -1.31
C VAL A 559 2.09 0.96 -1.72
N ALA A 560 2.23 1.60 -2.88
CA ALA A 560 3.52 2.08 -3.38
C ALA A 560 4.13 3.14 -2.44
N LEU A 561 3.32 4.11 -1.99
CA LEU A 561 3.74 5.14 -1.03
C LEU A 561 4.18 4.57 0.32
N LEU A 562 3.47 3.56 0.83
CA LEU A 562 3.89 2.86 2.05
C LEU A 562 5.24 2.13 1.85
N GLY A 563 5.47 1.59 0.66
CA GLY A 563 6.75 1.02 0.26
C GLY A 563 7.86 2.05 0.24
N HIS A 564 7.62 3.16 -0.45
CA HIS A 564 8.54 4.29 -0.54
C HIS A 564 8.90 4.85 0.84
N ARG A 565 7.91 5.06 1.71
CA ARG A 565 8.13 5.50 3.10
C ARG A 565 8.97 4.51 3.90
N ALA A 566 8.78 3.20 3.71
CA ALA A 566 9.61 2.19 4.37
C ALA A 566 11.07 2.28 3.90
N THR A 567 11.30 2.49 2.62
CA THR A 567 12.64 2.72 2.04
C THR A 567 13.29 3.96 2.65
N LEU A 568 12.58 5.10 2.67
CA LEU A 568 13.10 6.35 3.27
C LEU A 568 13.44 6.20 4.76
N ARG A 569 12.62 5.46 5.54
CA ARG A 569 12.95 5.15 6.95
C ARG A 569 14.23 4.34 7.06
N THR A 570 14.40 3.33 6.22
CA THR A 570 15.63 2.52 6.19
C THR A 570 16.83 3.37 5.81
N LEU A 571 16.70 4.30 4.85
CA LEU A 571 17.72 5.29 4.49
C LEU A 571 18.13 6.17 5.68
N SER A 572 17.16 6.51 6.54
CA SER A 572 17.40 7.29 7.76
C SER A 572 17.89 6.46 8.95
N GLY A 573 18.23 5.17 8.76
CA GLY A 573 18.70 4.27 9.81
C GLY A 573 17.60 3.82 10.79
N VAL A 574 16.33 4.03 10.46
CA VAL A 574 15.19 3.59 11.28
C VAL A 574 14.72 2.23 10.81
N ASP A 575 14.68 1.25 11.71
CA ASP A 575 14.11 -0.08 11.42
C ASP A 575 12.66 0.08 10.92
N PRO A 576 12.32 -0.42 9.71
CA PRO A 576 10.94 -0.41 9.22
C PRO A 576 9.97 -1.19 10.12
N GLY A 577 10.48 -2.03 11.01
CA GLY A 577 9.71 -2.72 12.04
C GLY A 577 8.62 -3.64 11.48
N SER A 578 7.53 -3.76 12.24
CA SER A 578 6.36 -4.56 11.87
C SER A 578 5.47 -3.93 10.77
N GLY A 579 5.86 -2.79 10.22
CA GLY A 579 5.18 -2.14 9.08
C GLY A 579 5.06 -3.01 7.82
N SER A 580 5.95 -4.01 7.68
CA SER A 580 5.83 -5.05 6.64
C SER A 580 4.51 -5.84 6.71
N SER A 581 3.96 -6.05 7.92
CA SER A 581 2.66 -6.72 8.10
C SER A 581 1.49 -5.90 7.55
N VAL A 582 1.52 -4.56 7.70
CA VAL A 582 0.52 -3.65 7.13
C VAL A 582 0.56 -3.72 5.60
N ARG A 583 1.75 -3.63 5.01
CA ARG A 583 1.92 -3.71 3.56
C ARG A 583 1.51 -5.07 3.00
N LYS A 584 1.91 -6.16 3.67
CA LYS A 584 1.52 -7.52 3.25
C LYS A 584 0.00 -7.67 3.28
N LEU A 585 -0.66 -7.28 4.35
CA LEU A 585 -2.11 -7.37 4.49
C LEU A 585 -2.82 -6.60 3.36
N LEU A 586 -2.47 -5.32 3.19
CA LEU A 586 -3.07 -4.46 2.18
C LEU A 586 -2.78 -4.95 0.76
N GLY A 587 -1.52 -5.30 0.45
CA GLY A 587 -1.09 -5.67 -0.88
C GLY A 587 -1.72 -6.97 -1.38
N VAL A 588 -1.84 -8.00 -0.53
CA VAL A 588 -2.45 -9.27 -0.94
C VAL A 588 -3.96 -9.14 -1.17
N GLU A 589 -4.65 -8.36 -0.33
CA GLU A 589 -6.08 -8.11 -0.50
C GLU A 589 -6.35 -7.21 -1.72
N HIS A 590 -5.48 -6.24 -1.98
CA HIS A 590 -5.49 -5.43 -3.19
C HIS A 590 -5.35 -6.28 -4.45
N GLU A 591 -4.34 -7.15 -4.50
CA GLU A 591 -4.11 -8.01 -5.67
C GLU A 591 -5.32 -8.92 -5.97
N GLN A 592 -5.97 -9.46 -4.93
CA GLN A 592 -7.20 -10.23 -5.13
C GLN A 592 -8.31 -9.39 -5.76
N ARG A 593 -8.51 -8.14 -5.30
CA ARG A 593 -9.51 -7.21 -5.88
C ARG A 593 -9.20 -6.84 -7.33
N VAL A 594 -7.90 -6.71 -7.67
CA VAL A 594 -7.44 -6.47 -9.04
C VAL A 594 -7.85 -7.64 -9.95
N GLN A 595 -7.58 -8.88 -9.54
CA GLN A 595 -7.95 -10.06 -10.32
C GLN A 595 -9.47 -10.22 -10.44
N GLU A 596 -10.22 -9.95 -9.37
CA GLU A 596 -11.69 -9.94 -9.40
C GLU A 596 -12.26 -8.90 -10.36
N MET A 597 -11.62 -7.73 -10.45
CA MET A 597 -12.01 -6.73 -11.44
C MET A 597 -11.67 -7.18 -12.85
N GLY A 598 -10.50 -7.82 -13.05
CA GLY A 598 -10.11 -8.41 -14.32
C GLY A 598 -11.18 -9.39 -14.83
N MET A 599 -11.68 -10.27 -13.96
CA MET A 599 -12.79 -11.16 -14.27
C MET A 599 -14.06 -10.38 -14.64
N ALA A 600 -14.41 -9.35 -13.86
CA ALA A 600 -15.62 -8.55 -14.07
C ALA A 600 -15.63 -7.82 -15.44
N LEU A 601 -14.46 -7.50 -16.00
CA LEU A 601 -14.35 -6.91 -17.34
C LEU A 601 -14.91 -7.81 -18.45
N TYR A 602 -14.91 -9.12 -18.25
CA TYR A 602 -15.40 -10.09 -19.23
C TYR A 602 -16.88 -10.45 -19.01
N GLY A 603 -17.51 -9.96 -17.93
CA GLY A 603 -18.90 -10.25 -17.62
C GLY A 603 -19.19 -11.74 -17.58
N ALA A 604 -20.19 -12.20 -18.31
CA ALA A 604 -20.56 -13.63 -18.35
C ALA A 604 -19.45 -14.51 -18.99
N ASP A 605 -18.68 -13.99 -19.92
CA ASP A 605 -17.57 -14.72 -20.55
C ASP A 605 -16.45 -15.07 -19.57
N GLY A 606 -16.31 -14.33 -18.45
CA GLY A 606 -15.39 -14.66 -17.36
C GLY A 606 -15.74 -15.95 -16.61
N ALA A 607 -16.90 -16.55 -16.87
CA ALA A 607 -17.27 -17.87 -16.34
C ALA A 607 -16.95 -19.03 -17.31
N VAL A 608 -16.36 -18.75 -18.48
CA VAL A 608 -16.13 -19.72 -19.54
C VAL A 608 -14.64 -19.90 -19.75
N LEU A 609 -14.13 -21.12 -19.53
CA LEU A 609 -12.72 -21.46 -19.73
C LEU A 609 -12.40 -21.70 -21.22
N ASP A 610 -12.58 -20.66 -22.07
CA ASP A 610 -12.30 -20.71 -23.51
C ASP A 610 -11.01 -20.00 -23.92
N GLY A 611 -10.24 -19.49 -22.94
CA GLY A 611 -8.99 -18.79 -23.12
C GLY A 611 -9.09 -17.28 -23.29
N LYS A 612 -10.29 -16.71 -23.47
CA LYS A 612 -10.45 -15.25 -23.65
C LYS A 612 -10.08 -14.47 -22.39
N ALA A 613 -10.48 -14.96 -21.22
CA ALA A 613 -10.22 -14.34 -19.92
C ALA A 613 -9.11 -15.09 -19.13
N GLN A 614 -8.44 -16.07 -19.72
CA GLN A 614 -7.56 -17.05 -19.06
C GLN A 614 -6.60 -16.41 -18.04
N ARG A 615 -5.96 -15.31 -18.38
CA ARG A 615 -5.04 -14.60 -17.46
C ARG A 615 -5.72 -14.19 -16.16
N TRP A 616 -6.96 -13.69 -16.25
CA TRP A 616 -7.69 -13.20 -15.08
C TRP A 616 -8.32 -14.34 -14.30
N GLU A 617 -8.74 -15.40 -14.98
CA GLU A 617 -9.24 -16.64 -14.36
C GLU A 617 -8.14 -17.32 -13.54
N GLU A 618 -6.98 -17.52 -14.13
CA GLU A 618 -5.81 -18.08 -13.45
C GLU A 618 -5.34 -17.16 -12.31
N GLY A 619 -5.29 -15.85 -12.54
CA GLY A 619 -4.94 -14.85 -11.54
C GLY A 619 -5.93 -14.84 -10.37
N PHE A 620 -7.24 -14.85 -10.66
CA PHE A 620 -8.28 -14.91 -9.63
C PHE A 620 -8.13 -16.14 -8.73
N LEU A 621 -7.91 -17.31 -9.33
CA LEU A 621 -7.76 -18.56 -8.59
C LEU A 621 -6.43 -18.59 -7.82
N SER A 622 -5.30 -18.27 -8.46
CA SER A 622 -3.98 -18.36 -7.84
C SER A 622 -3.77 -17.36 -6.71
N THR A 623 -4.31 -16.14 -6.81
CA THR A 623 -4.14 -15.13 -5.76
C THR A 623 -4.85 -15.46 -4.45
N ARG A 624 -5.75 -16.46 -4.43
CA ARG A 624 -6.35 -16.93 -3.15
C ARG A 624 -5.30 -17.43 -2.15
N CYS A 625 -4.18 -17.97 -2.62
CA CYS A 625 -3.09 -18.38 -1.73
C CYS A 625 -2.38 -17.23 -1.02
N LEU A 626 -2.41 -16.00 -1.56
CA LEU A 626 -1.68 -14.85 -1.03
C LEU A 626 -2.15 -14.42 0.37
N THR A 627 -3.45 -14.57 0.65
CA THR A 627 -4.02 -14.27 1.99
C THR A 627 -3.79 -15.40 2.99
N ILE A 628 -3.21 -16.52 2.57
CA ILE A 628 -2.91 -17.70 3.38
C ILE A 628 -1.41 -17.81 3.64
N ALA A 629 -0.59 -17.76 2.58
CA ALA A 629 0.86 -17.92 2.64
C ALA A 629 1.56 -16.78 3.40
N GLY A 630 2.71 -17.04 4.00
CA GLY A 630 3.49 -16.05 4.75
C GLY A 630 2.79 -15.52 6.01
N GLY A 631 1.85 -16.28 6.57
CA GLY A 631 0.94 -15.91 7.66
C GLY A 631 -0.37 -15.33 7.13
N THR A 632 -1.49 -15.94 7.53
CA THR A 632 -2.82 -15.55 7.05
C THR A 632 -3.14 -14.09 7.35
N SER A 633 -4.12 -13.52 6.64
CA SER A 633 -4.60 -12.15 6.91
C SER A 633 -4.99 -11.97 8.38
N GLU A 634 -5.56 -12.98 9.04
CA GLU A 634 -5.93 -12.97 10.46
C GLU A 634 -4.68 -12.93 11.35
N VAL A 635 -3.64 -13.71 11.02
CA VAL A 635 -2.35 -13.68 11.74
C VAL A 635 -1.67 -12.31 11.57
N GLN A 636 -1.70 -11.72 10.36
CA GLN A 636 -1.16 -10.38 10.14
C GLN A 636 -1.90 -9.33 10.99
N ARG A 637 -3.25 -9.39 11.07
CA ARG A 637 -4.04 -8.51 11.94
C ARG A 637 -3.68 -8.67 13.42
N ASN A 638 -3.46 -9.90 13.88
CA ASN A 638 -2.99 -10.14 15.25
C ASN A 638 -1.59 -9.54 15.49
N VAL A 639 -0.65 -9.73 14.55
CA VAL A 639 0.70 -9.14 14.64
C VAL A 639 0.63 -7.61 14.67
N ILE A 640 -0.18 -7.00 13.83
CA ILE A 640 -0.41 -5.55 13.81
C ILE A 640 -0.95 -5.07 15.16
N ALA A 641 -2.02 -5.69 15.65
CA ALA A 641 -2.65 -5.30 16.91
C ALA A 641 -1.72 -5.46 18.12
N GLU A 642 -1.01 -6.59 18.20
CA GLU A 642 -0.18 -6.90 19.38
C GLU A 642 1.18 -6.21 19.36
N ARG A 643 1.84 -6.12 18.19
CA ARG A 643 3.22 -5.61 18.10
C ARG A 643 3.31 -4.13 17.74
N ILE A 644 2.35 -3.61 16.97
CA ILE A 644 2.35 -2.19 16.59
C ILE A 644 1.48 -1.39 17.57
N LEU A 645 0.23 -1.85 17.82
CA LEU A 645 -0.71 -1.13 18.66
C LEU A 645 -0.58 -1.49 20.15
N GLY A 646 0.22 -2.52 20.50
CA GLY A 646 0.46 -2.92 21.89
C GLY A 646 -0.77 -3.53 22.59
N GLN A 647 -1.69 -4.15 21.82
CA GLN A 647 -2.83 -4.82 22.39
C GLN A 647 -2.40 -6.07 23.18
N PRO A 648 -3.08 -6.41 24.27
CA PRO A 648 -2.73 -7.56 25.07
C PRO A 648 -2.96 -8.86 24.28
N ARG A 649 -2.04 -9.82 24.49
CA ARG A 649 -2.12 -11.14 23.86
C ARG A 649 -3.31 -11.94 24.39
N ASP A 650 -3.75 -12.93 23.59
CA ASP A 650 -4.70 -13.90 24.08
C ASP A 650 -4.11 -14.67 25.27
N PRO A 651 -4.92 -15.04 26.28
CA PRO A 651 -4.47 -15.88 27.36
C PRO A 651 -3.99 -17.23 26.80
N GLU A 652 -2.92 -17.77 27.37
CA GLU A 652 -2.48 -19.11 27.02
C GLU A 652 -3.53 -20.13 27.42
N PRO A 653 -3.75 -21.20 26.63
CA PRO A 653 -4.67 -22.26 27.01
C PRO A 653 -4.28 -22.85 28.37
N GLY A 654 -5.14 -22.69 29.37
CA GLY A 654 -4.91 -23.22 30.71
C GLY A 654 -4.30 -22.24 31.73
N SER A 655 -4.12 -20.94 31.42
CA SER A 655 -3.75 -19.87 32.35
C SER A 655 -4.95 -19.26 33.06
#